data_4bb5081ca99cbdcd01bc1ad4962d42c5
#
_entry.id   4bb5081ca99cbdcd01bc1ad4962d42c5
#
_cell.length_a   1.000
_cell.length_b   1.000
_cell.length_c   1.000
_cell.angle_alpha   90.00
_cell.angle_beta   90.00
_cell.angle_gamma   90.00
#
_symmetry.space_group_name_H-M   'P 1'
#
loop_
_entity.id
_entity.type
_entity.pdbx_description
1 polymer ?
#
loop_
_entity_poly.entity_id
_entity_poly.type
_entity_poly.pdbx_seq_one_letter_code
_entity_poly.pdbx_strand_id
1 'polypeptide(L)'
;MNKAPGQPLSAEDIYLFHEGTSYHSHRMLGAHPAVEEGEEGVRFTVWAPHAQAVGLAADWNNWNGEKDSLYKIPDSGFWTRFFPGIRSGTFYKYDMTGPGGERFLKADPYAFQSELRPATASVVTDLAGYVWNDGPWRRKRKAPYRKPLNIYEIHFGTWRQKEDGTFYTYREMADLLIPYLKEMHYTHVEFMPLAEHPYDLSWGYQGTGYFAVTSRYGTPHDFMYLVDALHQADIGVILDWVPSHFAKDAHGLRRFDGTPLFEYSDAYKAEKPGWGTLSFDFGKPEVRSFLISNALFWLDVFHIDGLRVDAVTSMLRLDFEKQEGQFQRNENGGLENTEAITFLQQLNTVVFSYFPNTLMMAEESSAWPGVTAPVHEGGLGFNYKWNMGWMNDTLDYVETPFEQRPGRHHLLTFPIAYAYSENYALPLSHDEVVHGKKSLLSKMPGDYGQKFAGLRLLLGYQMTHPGKKLLFMGGEFGQFIEWKDQEQLDWLLLDYESHRSLHRYTAELNRLYLNEPALWERDHELEGYQWITPHDNTQSVISYLRKGKKAGDTLVVIINFQPVRREHYRIGIAKSGTYVPVFCSEDSQYGGSGEFNAEPVQTEKIPWHEQTCSLELTLPPLSMLIYKREQPRTKKAVPGKESKPSKRSAASKSGNSGETTRVSASKAKEGLKMPTAETKKRSGRGTGRKPVTEDGPRINE
;
A
#
# COMPACT_ATOMS: atom_id res chain seq x y z
N MET A 1 -18.65 12.51 19.90
CA MET A 1 -18.23 12.24 21.31
C MET A 1 -17.73 10.80 21.41
N ASN A 2 -16.63 10.57 22.09
CA ASN A 2 -16.10 9.19 22.26
C ASN A 2 -16.93 8.47 23.34
N LYS A 3 -17.95 7.72 22.93
CA LYS A 3 -18.71 6.84 23.79
C LYS A 3 -17.84 5.65 24.22
N ALA A 4 -17.91 5.28 25.49
CA ALA A 4 -17.26 4.06 25.98
C ALA A 4 -17.91 2.81 25.36
N PRO A 5 -17.16 1.77 25.02
CA PRO A 5 -17.71 0.51 24.53
C PRO A 5 -18.74 -0.12 25.49
N GLY A 6 -19.73 -0.85 24.96
CA GLY A 6 -20.71 -1.60 25.76
C GLY A 6 -21.87 -0.80 26.36
N GLN A 7 -21.92 0.50 26.14
CA GLN A 7 -23.07 1.29 26.58
C GLN A 7 -24.30 1.09 25.69
N PRO A 8 -25.54 1.15 26.24
CA PRO A 8 -26.77 1.06 25.44
C PRO A 8 -26.81 2.08 24.31
N LEU A 9 -27.38 1.69 23.16
CA LEU A 9 -27.56 2.60 22.03
C LEU A 9 -28.43 3.81 22.37
N SER A 10 -27.98 4.99 21.99
CA SER A 10 -28.80 6.20 22.04
C SER A 10 -29.52 6.41 20.69
N ALA A 11 -30.53 7.26 20.66
CA ALA A 11 -31.20 7.64 19.42
C ALA A 11 -30.24 8.33 18.43
N GLU A 12 -29.23 9.08 18.93
CA GLU A 12 -28.18 9.68 18.11
C GLU A 12 -27.28 8.62 17.46
N ASP A 13 -26.86 7.57 18.19
CA ASP A 13 -26.07 6.48 17.63
C ASP A 13 -26.80 5.77 16.49
N ILE A 14 -28.09 5.49 16.69
CA ILE A 14 -28.96 4.87 15.68
C ILE A 14 -29.09 5.77 14.46
N TYR A 15 -29.35 7.04 14.64
CA TYR A 15 -29.46 8.03 13.57
C TYR A 15 -28.17 8.11 12.75
N LEU A 16 -27.01 8.29 13.39
CA LEU A 16 -25.74 8.40 12.72
C LEU A 16 -25.37 7.12 11.94
N PHE A 17 -25.77 5.93 12.45
CA PHE A 17 -25.54 4.68 11.76
C PHE A 17 -26.33 4.60 10.45
N HIS A 18 -27.60 4.99 10.48
CA HIS A 18 -28.47 5.01 9.31
C HIS A 18 -28.14 6.14 8.32
N GLU A 19 -27.48 7.21 8.77
CA GLU A 19 -26.96 8.27 7.89
C GLU A 19 -25.60 7.91 7.23
N GLY A 20 -24.99 6.79 7.59
CA GLY A 20 -23.65 6.40 7.06
C GLY A 20 -22.50 7.21 7.65
N THR A 21 -22.70 7.79 8.84
CA THR A 21 -21.74 8.67 9.52
C THR A 21 -21.31 8.17 10.89
N SER A 22 -21.70 6.96 11.27
CA SER A 22 -21.25 6.29 12.50
C SER A 22 -19.88 5.65 12.27
N TYR A 23 -18.83 6.47 12.31
CA TYR A 23 -17.45 6.05 11.99
C TYR A 23 -16.75 5.20 13.08
N HIS A 24 -17.41 5.00 14.22
CA HIS A 24 -16.95 4.14 15.30
C HIS A 24 -18.01 3.13 15.73
N SER A 25 -18.78 2.59 14.77
CA SER A 25 -19.85 1.63 15.03
C SER A 25 -19.37 0.37 15.76
N HIS A 26 -18.07 0.01 15.62
CA HIS A 26 -17.44 -1.08 16.37
C HIS A 26 -17.42 -0.87 17.90
N ARG A 27 -17.70 0.33 18.41
CA ARG A 27 -17.78 0.60 19.87
C ARG A 27 -19.17 0.32 20.44
N MET A 28 -20.15 0.16 19.55
CA MET A 28 -21.55 -0.04 19.96
C MET A 28 -22.16 -1.36 19.45
N LEU A 29 -21.62 -1.90 18.36
CA LEU A 29 -22.04 -3.18 17.77
C LEU A 29 -21.02 -4.27 18.09
N GLY A 30 -21.49 -5.50 18.22
CA GLY A 30 -20.68 -6.64 18.65
C GLY A 30 -20.94 -7.01 20.10
N ALA A 31 -20.00 -7.73 20.71
CA ALA A 31 -20.00 -8.18 22.10
C ALA A 31 -19.03 -7.35 22.92
N HIS A 32 -19.53 -6.58 23.88
CA HIS A 32 -18.73 -5.69 24.70
C HIS A 32 -18.86 -6.00 26.20
N PRO A 33 -17.74 -6.24 26.91
CA PRO A 33 -17.76 -6.23 28.37
C PRO A 33 -18.36 -4.93 28.92
N ALA A 34 -19.26 -5.05 29.85
CA ALA A 34 -19.98 -3.92 30.45
C ALA A 34 -20.34 -4.22 31.92
N VAL A 35 -20.67 -3.14 32.64
CA VAL A 35 -21.25 -3.24 34.01
C VAL A 35 -22.62 -2.58 33.98
N GLU A 36 -23.68 -3.32 34.26
CA GLU A 36 -25.03 -2.80 34.30
C GLU A 36 -25.68 -3.17 35.65
N GLU A 37 -26.32 -2.20 36.27
CA GLU A 37 -26.99 -2.38 37.58
C GLU A 37 -26.06 -2.95 38.69
N GLY A 38 -24.72 -2.79 38.51
CA GLY A 38 -23.71 -3.29 39.43
C GLY A 38 -23.22 -4.72 39.13
N GLU A 39 -23.73 -5.37 38.09
CA GLU A 39 -23.28 -6.69 37.65
C GLU A 39 -22.36 -6.61 36.47
N GLU A 40 -21.24 -7.33 36.51
CA GLU A 40 -20.33 -7.50 35.38
C GLU A 40 -20.92 -8.50 34.38
N GLY A 41 -20.76 -8.23 33.09
CA GLY A 41 -21.26 -9.10 32.01
C GLY A 41 -20.86 -8.60 30.62
N VAL A 42 -21.63 -8.99 29.62
CA VAL A 42 -21.40 -8.62 28.23
C VAL A 42 -22.69 -8.11 27.61
N ARG A 43 -22.61 -6.96 26.94
CA ARG A 43 -23.69 -6.47 26.09
C ARG A 43 -23.44 -6.92 24.66
N PHE A 44 -24.43 -7.58 24.09
CA PHE A 44 -24.46 -7.95 22.66
C PHE A 44 -25.39 -7.01 21.92
N THR A 45 -24.94 -6.53 20.78
CA THR A 45 -25.73 -5.64 19.93
C THR A 45 -25.46 -5.95 18.45
N VAL A 46 -26.53 -6.17 17.67
CA VAL A 46 -26.44 -6.51 16.24
C VAL A 46 -27.47 -5.74 15.43
N TRP A 47 -27.14 -5.38 14.21
CA TRP A 47 -28.05 -4.80 13.23
C TRP A 47 -28.56 -5.90 12.29
N ALA A 48 -29.87 -6.18 12.37
CA ALA A 48 -30.58 -7.20 11.60
C ALA A 48 -32.05 -6.75 11.40
N PRO A 49 -32.29 -5.76 10.54
CA PRO A 49 -33.60 -5.09 10.43
C PRO A 49 -34.75 -6.03 9.99
N HIS A 50 -34.43 -7.02 9.15
CA HIS A 50 -35.44 -7.93 8.57
C HIS A 50 -35.60 -9.23 9.37
N ALA A 51 -34.77 -9.49 10.38
CA ALA A 51 -34.91 -10.65 11.23
C ALA A 51 -36.22 -10.58 12.04
N GLN A 52 -36.93 -11.71 12.15
CA GLN A 52 -38.11 -11.86 13.00
C GLN A 52 -37.74 -12.10 14.47
N ALA A 53 -36.61 -12.79 14.70
CA ALA A 53 -36.03 -13.02 16.01
C ALA A 53 -34.53 -13.15 15.93
N VAL A 54 -33.81 -12.73 16.99
CA VAL A 54 -32.39 -12.90 17.17
C VAL A 54 -32.11 -13.39 18.58
N GLY A 55 -31.36 -14.49 18.69
CA GLY A 55 -30.88 -15.04 19.96
C GLY A 55 -29.39 -15.26 19.95
N LEU A 56 -28.83 -15.68 21.06
CA LEU A 56 -27.44 -16.10 21.18
C LEU A 56 -27.32 -17.60 21.35
N ALA A 57 -26.76 -18.30 20.39
CA ALA A 57 -26.30 -19.67 20.52
C ALA A 57 -24.84 -19.64 21.00
N ALA A 58 -24.58 -20.20 22.18
CA ALA A 58 -23.29 -20.06 22.84
C ALA A 58 -22.97 -21.27 23.74
N ASP A 59 -21.72 -21.34 24.18
CA ASP A 59 -21.21 -22.42 25.02
C ASP A 59 -21.94 -22.52 26.39
N TRP A 60 -22.42 -21.40 26.95
CA TRP A 60 -23.16 -21.42 28.22
C TRP A 60 -24.60 -21.97 28.16
N ASN A 61 -25.22 -22.03 26.97
CA ASN A 61 -26.58 -22.44 26.76
C ASN A 61 -26.76 -23.69 25.88
N ASN A 62 -25.67 -24.46 25.70
CA ASN A 62 -25.61 -25.63 24.80
C ASN A 62 -25.99 -25.29 23.35
N TRP A 63 -25.59 -24.13 22.86
CA TRP A 63 -25.82 -23.63 21.50
C TRP A 63 -27.33 -23.52 21.14
N ASN A 64 -28.17 -23.23 22.12
CA ASN A 64 -29.61 -23.02 21.93
C ASN A 64 -29.99 -21.56 22.11
N GLY A 65 -30.04 -20.82 20.99
CA GLY A 65 -30.31 -19.38 20.98
C GLY A 65 -31.75 -19.00 21.37
N GLU A 66 -32.70 -19.93 21.38
CA GLU A 66 -34.09 -19.65 21.83
C GLU A 66 -34.16 -19.25 23.31
N LYS A 67 -33.22 -19.75 24.11
CA LYS A 67 -33.18 -19.45 25.54
C LYS A 67 -32.69 -18.02 25.84
N ASP A 68 -31.90 -17.48 24.95
CA ASP A 68 -31.17 -16.21 25.13
C ASP A 68 -31.49 -15.23 24.02
N SER A 69 -32.78 -14.90 23.86
CA SER A 69 -33.25 -13.94 22.87
C SER A 69 -32.79 -12.50 23.20
N LEU A 70 -32.43 -11.77 22.17
CA LEU A 70 -32.17 -10.32 22.21
C LEU A 70 -33.50 -9.56 22.07
N TYR A 71 -33.50 -8.31 22.50
CA TYR A 71 -34.65 -7.41 22.40
C TYR A 71 -34.46 -6.48 21.18
N LYS A 72 -35.50 -6.40 20.36
CA LYS A 72 -35.52 -5.47 19.23
C LYS A 72 -35.74 -4.04 19.73
N ILE A 73 -34.88 -3.11 19.32
CA ILE A 73 -35.16 -1.69 19.53
C ILE A 73 -36.19 -1.26 18.46
N PRO A 74 -37.35 -0.74 18.85
CA PRO A 74 -38.40 -0.35 17.91
C PRO A 74 -37.87 0.57 16.78
N ASP A 75 -38.31 0.30 15.56
CA ASP A 75 -38.07 1.12 14.36
C ASP A 75 -36.60 1.39 14.01
N SER A 76 -35.66 0.61 14.60
CA SER A 76 -34.20 0.84 14.41
C SER A 76 -33.48 -0.27 13.68
N GLY A 77 -34.08 -1.48 13.61
CA GLY A 77 -33.39 -2.67 13.08
C GLY A 77 -32.31 -3.25 13.98
N PHE A 78 -32.04 -2.67 15.14
CA PHE A 78 -31.09 -3.20 16.11
C PHE A 78 -31.74 -4.16 17.10
N TRP A 79 -30.94 -5.16 17.51
CA TRP A 79 -31.22 -6.11 18.56
C TRP A 79 -30.13 -6.04 19.61
N THR A 80 -30.49 -5.94 20.89
CA THR A 80 -29.50 -5.80 21.99
C THR A 80 -29.99 -6.48 23.27
N ARG A 81 -29.05 -6.99 24.06
CA ARG A 81 -29.27 -7.44 25.43
C ARG A 81 -27.95 -7.51 26.20
N PHE A 82 -28.00 -7.19 27.48
CA PHE A 82 -26.94 -7.44 28.43
C PHE A 82 -27.12 -8.81 29.08
N PHE A 83 -26.05 -9.57 29.20
CA PHE A 83 -25.98 -10.86 29.84
C PHE A 83 -25.00 -10.82 31.02
N PRO A 84 -25.46 -10.87 32.26
CA PRO A 84 -24.61 -10.85 33.43
C PRO A 84 -23.80 -12.15 33.54
N GLY A 85 -22.58 -12.04 34.10
CA GLY A 85 -21.71 -13.17 34.37
C GLY A 85 -20.95 -13.73 33.17
N ILE A 86 -21.26 -13.29 31.94
CA ILE A 86 -20.49 -13.67 30.72
C ILE A 86 -19.14 -12.95 30.73
N ARG A 87 -18.09 -13.62 30.25
CA ARG A 87 -16.70 -13.13 30.29
C ARG A 87 -16.01 -13.27 28.94
N SER A 88 -14.89 -12.58 28.78
CA SER A 88 -13.98 -12.77 27.63
C SER A 88 -13.54 -14.23 27.53
N GLY A 89 -13.39 -14.71 26.28
CA GLY A 89 -13.09 -16.09 25.95
C GLY A 89 -14.32 -16.94 25.64
N THR A 90 -15.52 -16.43 25.89
CA THR A 90 -16.78 -17.13 25.61
C THR A 90 -17.07 -17.18 24.12
N PHE A 91 -17.47 -18.37 23.60
CA PHE A 91 -17.85 -18.57 22.20
C PHE A 91 -19.33 -18.35 21.99
N TYR A 92 -19.70 -17.68 20.87
CA TYR A 92 -21.09 -17.41 20.53
C TYR A 92 -21.31 -17.25 19.03
N LYS A 93 -22.58 -17.38 18.62
CA LYS A 93 -23.11 -16.97 17.31
C LYS A 93 -24.49 -16.33 17.51
N TYR A 94 -24.86 -15.47 16.57
CA TYR A 94 -26.25 -15.04 16.49
C TYR A 94 -27.10 -16.15 15.87
N ASP A 95 -28.19 -16.52 16.56
CA ASP A 95 -29.22 -17.47 16.11
C ASP A 95 -30.39 -16.65 15.57
N MET A 96 -30.48 -16.59 14.26
CA MET A 96 -31.42 -15.71 13.56
C MET A 96 -32.58 -16.46 12.98
N THR A 97 -33.78 -15.86 13.08
CA THR A 97 -34.97 -16.25 12.30
C THR A 97 -35.18 -15.20 11.22
N GLY A 98 -34.99 -15.58 9.97
CA GLY A 98 -35.14 -14.68 8.81
C GLY A 98 -36.62 -14.38 8.50
N PRO A 99 -36.87 -13.48 7.52
CA PRO A 99 -38.23 -13.02 7.19
C PRO A 99 -39.15 -14.15 6.66
N GLY A 100 -38.58 -15.23 6.12
CA GLY A 100 -39.30 -16.42 5.69
C GLY A 100 -39.57 -17.44 6.80
N GLY A 101 -39.09 -17.17 8.02
CA GLY A 101 -39.18 -18.11 9.14
C GLY A 101 -38.07 -19.16 9.20
N GLU A 102 -37.12 -19.10 8.27
CA GLU A 102 -35.92 -19.95 8.27
C GLU A 102 -34.98 -19.56 9.43
N ARG A 103 -34.37 -20.59 10.05
CA ARG A 103 -33.44 -20.38 11.18
C ARG A 103 -32.02 -20.76 10.79
N PHE A 104 -31.05 -19.90 11.15
CA PHE A 104 -29.64 -20.09 10.82
C PHE A 104 -28.73 -19.38 11.81
N LEU A 105 -27.47 -19.85 11.87
CA LEU A 105 -26.44 -19.26 12.74
C LEU A 105 -25.51 -18.34 11.96
N LYS A 106 -25.21 -17.19 12.54
CA LYS A 106 -24.27 -16.19 11.99
C LYS A 106 -23.15 -15.86 12.98
N ALA A 107 -21.93 -15.75 12.48
CA ALA A 107 -20.87 -15.08 13.23
C ALA A 107 -21.19 -13.59 13.39
N ASP A 108 -20.65 -12.97 14.42
CA ASP A 108 -20.85 -11.55 14.65
C ASP A 108 -20.00 -10.72 13.67
N PRO A 109 -20.59 -9.84 12.86
CA PRO A 109 -19.86 -8.97 11.93
C PRO A 109 -18.84 -8.05 12.60
N TYR A 110 -19.05 -7.75 13.89
CA TYR A 110 -18.20 -6.87 14.69
C TYR A 110 -17.36 -7.60 15.74
N ALA A 111 -17.27 -8.93 15.66
CA ALA A 111 -16.42 -9.70 16.57
C ALA A 111 -14.95 -9.26 16.45
N PHE A 112 -14.29 -9.06 17.59
CA PHE A 112 -12.86 -8.70 17.64
C PHE A 112 -11.93 -9.91 17.59
N GLN A 113 -12.49 -11.11 17.73
CA GLN A 113 -11.78 -12.37 17.62
C GLN A 113 -12.72 -13.46 17.13
N SER A 114 -12.23 -14.35 16.30
CA SER A 114 -12.93 -15.54 15.82
C SER A 114 -12.32 -16.79 16.43
N GLU A 115 -13.12 -17.84 16.53
CA GLU A 115 -12.66 -19.18 16.84
C GLU A 115 -11.68 -19.66 15.76
N LEU A 116 -10.69 -20.48 16.15
CA LEU A 116 -9.74 -21.03 15.19
C LEU A 116 -10.46 -21.98 14.22
N ARG A 117 -10.19 -21.77 12.94
CA ARG A 117 -10.74 -22.63 11.88
C ARG A 117 -10.42 -24.13 12.09
N PRO A 118 -11.28 -25.08 11.67
CA PRO A 118 -12.47 -24.90 10.83
C PRO A 118 -13.73 -24.44 11.58
N ALA A 119 -13.65 -24.19 12.87
CA ALA A 119 -14.73 -23.64 13.65
C ALA A 119 -15.02 -22.17 13.25
N THR A 120 -16.24 -21.68 13.55
CA THR A 120 -16.74 -20.42 12.98
C THR A 120 -17.48 -19.56 13.99
N ALA A 121 -17.29 -19.78 15.29
CA ALA A 121 -17.88 -18.94 16.31
C ALA A 121 -17.11 -17.63 16.47
N SER A 122 -17.78 -16.61 16.96
CA SER A 122 -17.19 -15.39 17.46
C SER A 122 -16.76 -15.57 18.91
N VAL A 123 -15.74 -14.86 19.34
CA VAL A 123 -15.22 -14.92 20.72
C VAL A 123 -15.43 -13.57 21.38
N VAL A 124 -16.05 -13.55 22.55
CA VAL A 124 -16.13 -12.36 23.38
C VAL A 124 -14.70 -11.95 23.75
N THR A 125 -14.30 -10.75 23.35
CA THR A 125 -12.91 -10.29 23.54
C THR A 125 -12.91 -8.86 24.06
N ASP A 126 -12.22 -8.68 25.21
CA ASP A 126 -11.88 -7.35 25.71
C ASP A 126 -10.56 -6.90 25.08
N LEU A 127 -10.60 -5.80 24.34
CA LEU A 127 -9.42 -5.18 23.74
C LEU A 127 -8.72 -4.20 24.68
N ALA A 128 -9.29 -3.93 25.85
CA ALA A 128 -8.70 -3.06 26.85
C ALA A 128 -7.47 -3.74 27.51
N GLY A 129 -6.66 -2.93 28.18
CA GLY A 129 -5.55 -3.42 29.00
C GLY A 129 -4.22 -3.61 28.28
N TYR A 130 -4.16 -3.49 26.94
CA TYR A 130 -2.86 -3.44 26.26
C TYR A 130 -2.19 -2.08 26.49
N VAL A 131 -0.93 -2.11 26.92
CA VAL A 131 -0.12 -0.90 27.17
C VAL A 131 0.83 -0.67 26.00
N TRP A 132 0.51 0.32 25.17
CA TRP A 132 1.32 0.70 24.01
C TRP A 132 2.59 1.45 24.42
N ASN A 133 3.72 1.12 23.78
CA ASN A 133 5.01 1.78 23.95
C ASN A 133 5.45 2.55 22.68
N ASP A 134 4.62 2.61 21.66
CA ASP A 134 4.87 3.19 20.33
C ASP A 134 4.74 4.73 20.27
N GLY A 135 4.51 5.39 21.41
CA GLY A 135 4.34 6.84 21.45
C GLY A 135 5.43 7.66 20.75
N PRO A 136 6.73 7.29 20.82
CA PRO A 136 7.78 7.96 20.05
C PRO A 136 7.59 7.85 18.54
N TRP A 137 7.21 6.68 18.01
CA TRP A 137 6.92 6.45 16.60
C TRP A 137 5.75 7.31 16.12
N ARG A 138 4.61 7.26 16.79
CA ARG A 138 3.39 8.02 16.43
C ARG A 138 3.63 9.53 16.40
N ARG A 139 4.47 10.07 17.30
CA ARG A 139 4.83 11.51 17.29
C ARG A 139 5.73 11.91 16.15
N LYS A 140 6.62 11.04 15.70
CA LYS A 140 7.56 11.35 14.60
C LYS A 140 7.02 11.00 13.21
N ARG A 141 5.98 10.17 13.12
CA ARG A 141 5.34 9.80 11.87
C ARG A 141 4.79 11.04 11.17
N LYS A 142 5.13 11.17 9.90
CA LYS A 142 4.66 12.26 9.02
C LYS A 142 4.29 11.67 7.68
N ALA A 143 3.40 12.33 6.97
CA ALA A 143 3.06 11.98 5.60
C ALA A 143 4.34 11.77 4.76
N PRO A 144 4.50 10.64 4.09
CA PRO A 144 5.79 10.18 3.56
C PRO A 144 6.16 10.76 2.21
N TYR A 145 5.45 11.77 1.68
CA TYR A 145 5.64 12.30 0.32
C TYR A 145 7.10 12.67 -0.01
N ARG A 146 7.84 13.17 0.98
CA ARG A 146 9.22 13.64 0.84
C ARG A 146 10.20 12.84 1.69
N LYS A 147 9.87 11.58 1.96
CA LYS A 147 10.69 10.62 2.69
C LYS A 147 10.83 9.34 1.91
N PRO A 148 11.87 8.55 2.14
CA PRO A 148 11.93 7.22 1.57
C PRO A 148 10.77 6.38 2.13
N LEU A 149 10.16 5.59 1.27
CA LEU A 149 9.19 4.57 1.61
C LEU A 149 9.57 3.31 0.84
N ASN A 150 10.08 2.34 1.56
CA ASN A 150 10.53 1.05 1.06
C ASN A 150 9.78 -0.03 1.82
N ILE A 151 8.85 -0.70 1.15
CA ILE A 151 7.87 -1.60 1.72
C ILE A 151 8.29 -3.04 1.41
N TYR A 152 8.25 -3.88 2.44
CA TYR A 152 8.40 -5.32 2.33
C TYR A 152 7.05 -5.97 2.52
N GLU A 153 6.47 -6.51 1.45
CA GLU A 153 5.18 -7.19 1.46
C GLU A 153 5.38 -8.66 1.85
N ILE A 154 4.59 -9.14 2.81
CA ILE A 154 4.67 -10.53 3.27
C ILE A 154 3.31 -11.19 3.42
N HIS A 155 3.24 -12.47 3.09
CA HIS A 155 2.21 -13.38 3.56
C HIS A 155 2.67 -14.00 4.89
N PHE A 156 1.98 -13.69 5.97
CA PHE A 156 2.42 -14.00 7.33
C PHE A 156 2.69 -15.49 7.55
N GLY A 157 1.81 -16.36 7.06
CA GLY A 157 1.88 -17.80 7.26
C GLY A 157 2.95 -18.53 6.45
N THR A 158 3.50 -17.90 5.40
CA THR A 158 4.50 -18.54 4.51
C THR A 158 5.81 -17.77 4.39
N TRP A 159 5.97 -16.67 5.14
CA TRP A 159 7.28 -16.06 5.24
C TRP A 159 8.26 -17.00 5.93
N ARG A 160 7.86 -17.57 7.08
CA ARG A 160 8.60 -18.64 7.79
C ARG A 160 7.62 -19.52 8.56
N GLN A 161 7.92 -20.82 8.63
CA GLN A 161 7.18 -21.83 9.39
C GLN A 161 8.11 -22.56 10.36
N LYS A 162 7.55 -23.17 11.40
CA LYS A 162 8.28 -24.04 12.32
C LYS A 162 8.67 -25.36 11.62
N GLU A 163 9.60 -26.11 12.19
CA GLU A 163 10.08 -27.37 11.62
C GLU A 163 8.97 -28.42 11.42
N ASP A 164 7.91 -28.35 12.22
CA ASP A 164 6.74 -29.21 12.12
C ASP A 164 5.67 -28.69 11.12
N GLY A 165 5.96 -27.60 10.41
CA GLY A 165 5.05 -26.97 9.45
C GLY A 165 3.98 -26.07 10.09
N THR A 166 3.97 -25.90 11.41
CA THR A 166 3.04 -24.99 12.09
C THR A 166 3.48 -23.53 11.94
N PHE A 167 2.53 -22.63 12.11
CA PHE A 167 2.80 -21.20 12.01
C PHE A 167 3.47 -20.65 13.26
N TYR A 168 4.29 -19.62 13.06
CA TYR A 168 4.72 -18.77 14.17
C TYR A 168 3.56 -17.89 14.64
N THR A 169 3.50 -17.63 15.94
CA THR A 169 2.56 -16.68 16.51
C THR A 169 2.99 -15.24 16.21
N TYR A 170 2.07 -14.27 16.37
CA TYR A 170 2.39 -12.84 16.22
C TYR A 170 3.59 -12.42 17.08
N ARG A 171 3.70 -12.95 18.30
CA ARG A 171 4.84 -12.64 19.22
C ARG A 171 6.14 -13.26 18.73
N GLU A 172 6.12 -14.54 18.39
CA GLU A 172 7.32 -15.23 17.88
C GLU A 172 7.81 -14.62 16.57
N MET A 173 6.88 -14.18 15.70
CA MET A 173 7.22 -13.52 14.45
C MET A 173 7.93 -12.19 14.67
N ALA A 174 7.61 -11.42 15.71
CA ALA A 174 8.30 -10.18 16.02
C ALA A 174 9.82 -10.40 16.21
N ASP A 175 10.20 -11.49 16.89
CA ASP A 175 11.61 -11.82 17.16
C ASP A 175 12.39 -12.20 15.90
N LEU A 176 11.71 -12.69 14.86
CA LEU A 176 12.31 -13.12 13.60
C LEU A 176 12.29 -11.99 12.55
N LEU A 177 11.16 -11.35 12.40
CA LEU A 177 10.92 -10.39 11.32
C LEU A 177 11.62 -9.04 11.56
N ILE A 178 11.60 -8.54 12.79
CA ILE A 178 12.18 -7.22 13.10
C ILE A 178 13.68 -7.15 12.81
N PRO A 179 14.52 -8.10 13.27
CA PRO A 179 15.93 -8.11 12.90
C PRO A 179 16.16 -8.17 11.40
N TYR A 180 15.38 -8.97 10.67
CA TYR A 180 15.46 -9.12 9.23
C TYR A 180 15.14 -7.81 8.50
N LEU A 181 14.04 -7.15 8.83
CA LEU A 181 13.65 -5.87 8.22
C LEU A 181 14.69 -4.76 8.46
N LYS A 182 15.32 -4.76 9.65
CA LYS A 182 16.40 -3.82 9.97
C LYS A 182 17.67 -4.11 9.18
N GLU A 183 18.08 -5.36 9.06
CA GLU A 183 19.22 -5.79 8.27
C GLU A 183 19.03 -5.41 6.79
N MET A 184 17.83 -5.64 6.28
CA MET A 184 17.48 -5.35 4.89
C MET A 184 17.12 -3.90 4.64
N HIS A 185 17.11 -3.04 5.65
CA HIS A 185 16.81 -1.60 5.53
C HIS A 185 15.43 -1.29 4.95
N TYR A 186 14.41 -2.10 5.24
CA TYR A 186 13.03 -1.74 4.94
C TYR A 186 12.49 -0.72 5.95
N THR A 187 11.62 0.17 5.48
CA THR A 187 10.99 1.20 6.31
C THR A 187 9.64 0.78 6.84
N HIS A 188 8.94 -0.06 6.09
CA HIS A 188 7.61 -0.56 6.40
C HIS A 188 7.51 -2.04 6.04
N VAL A 189 6.68 -2.75 6.76
CA VAL A 189 6.15 -4.06 6.35
C VAL A 189 4.70 -3.89 5.92
N GLU A 190 4.31 -4.54 4.84
CA GLU A 190 2.93 -4.67 4.41
C GLU A 190 2.51 -6.13 4.58
N PHE A 191 1.52 -6.35 5.44
CA PHE A 191 0.93 -7.67 5.62
C PHE A 191 -0.20 -7.86 4.63
N MET A 192 -0.15 -8.94 3.82
CA MET A 192 -1.32 -9.44 3.11
C MET A 192 -2.47 -9.62 4.10
N PRO A 193 -3.75 -9.74 3.65
CA PRO A 193 -4.89 -9.57 4.56
C PRO A 193 -4.83 -10.44 5.81
N LEU A 194 -4.88 -9.80 6.99
CA LEU A 194 -4.90 -10.46 8.30
C LEU A 194 -6.29 -10.44 8.95
N ALA A 195 -7.31 -9.94 8.27
CA ALA A 195 -8.69 -10.11 8.71
C ALA A 195 -9.06 -11.61 8.69
N GLU A 196 -9.93 -12.03 9.61
CA GLU A 196 -10.31 -13.45 9.71
C GLU A 196 -11.01 -13.95 8.44
N HIS A 197 -10.62 -15.13 8.00
CA HIS A 197 -11.09 -15.76 6.77
C HIS A 197 -11.11 -17.29 6.92
N PRO A 198 -12.07 -18.02 6.30
CA PRO A 198 -12.18 -19.45 6.47
C PRO A 198 -11.19 -20.26 5.63
N TYR A 199 -10.82 -19.78 4.45
CA TYR A 199 -10.08 -20.51 3.44
C TYR A 199 -8.64 -20.01 3.32
N ASP A 200 -7.65 -20.84 3.69
CA ASP A 200 -6.24 -20.46 3.70
C ASP A 200 -5.70 -20.04 2.32
N LEU A 201 -6.13 -20.76 1.26
CA LEU A 201 -5.69 -20.47 -0.11
C LEU A 201 -6.35 -19.22 -0.72
N SER A 202 -7.19 -18.52 0.03
CA SER A 202 -7.63 -17.17 -0.34
C SER A 202 -6.62 -16.09 0.05
N TRP A 203 -5.56 -16.46 0.76
CA TRP A 203 -4.53 -15.55 1.30
C TRP A 203 -5.10 -14.41 2.17
N GLY A 204 -6.34 -14.58 2.64
CA GLY A 204 -7.08 -13.59 3.40
C GLY A 204 -8.02 -12.70 2.59
N TYR A 205 -8.02 -12.79 1.24
CA TYR A 205 -8.90 -11.97 0.39
C TYR A 205 -10.38 -12.38 0.42
N GLN A 206 -10.72 -13.53 1.01
CA GLN A 206 -12.10 -13.96 1.23
C GLN A 206 -12.50 -13.84 2.70
N GLY A 207 -12.53 -12.60 3.20
CA GLY A 207 -12.80 -12.28 4.61
C GLY A 207 -14.21 -12.61 5.08
N THR A 208 -14.33 -13.05 6.34
CA THR A 208 -15.59 -13.25 7.06
C THR A 208 -15.65 -12.47 8.37
N GLY A 209 -14.50 -12.10 8.96
CA GLY A 209 -14.41 -11.36 10.22
C GLY A 209 -13.61 -10.07 10.07
N TYR A 210 -14.28 -8.98 9.68
CA TYR A 210 -13.64 -7.71 9.33
C TYR A 210 -12.94 -7.01 10.51
N PHE A 211 -13.47 -7.16 11.72
CA PHE A 211 -12.92 -6.58 12.95
C PHE A 211 -12.05 -7.56 13.75
N ALA A 212 -11.91 -8.80 13.29
CA ALA A 212 -11.07 -9.81 13.93
C ALA A 212 -9.77 -9.97 13.16
N VAL A 213 -8.63 -9.81 13.85
CA VAL A 213 -7.36 -10.30 13.31
C VAL A 213 -7.39 -11.84 13.33
N THR A 214 -6.88 -12.49 12.28
CA THR A 214 -6.99 -13.94 12.17
C THR A 214 -6.40 -14.69 13.37
N SER A 215 -7.15 -15.63 13.90
CA SER A 215 -6.79 -16.47 15.05
C SER A 215 -5.67 -17.48 14.76
N ARG A 216 -5.28 -17.63 13.48
CA ARG A 216 -4.22 -18.57 13.05
C ARG A 216 -2.90 -18.32 13.75
N TYR A 217 -2.61 -17.07 14.11
CA TYR A 217 -1.32 -16.62 14.60
C TYR A 217 -1.37 -16.10 16.04
N GLY A 218 -2.52 -16.18 16.70
CA GLY A 218 -2.68 -15.72 18.08
C GLY A 218 -3.88 -14.84 18.34
N THR A 219 -3.81 -14.06 19.42
CA THR A 219 -4.89 -13.20 19.87
C THR A 219 -4.74 -11.76 19.35
N PRO A 220 -5.79 -10.92 19.45
CA PRO A 220 -5.69 -9.49 19.15
C PRO A 220 -4.58 -8.78 19.95
N HIS A 221 -4.39 -9.12 21.24
CA HIS A 221 -3.30 -8.56 22.03
C HIS A 221 -1.90 -9.00 21.55
N ASP A 222 -1.78 -10.21 20.99
CA ASP A 222 -0.51 -10.64 20.39
C ASP A 222 -0.18 -9.88 19.11
N PHE A 223 -1.20 -9.54 18.32
CA PHE A 223 -1.02 -8.68 17.16
C PHE A 223 -0.67 -7.23 17.55
N MET A 224 -1.33 -6.68 18.60
CA MET A 224 -0.93 -5.39 19.18
C MET A 224 0.55 -5.39 19.59
N TYR A 225 1.02 -6.49 20.22
CA TYR A 225 2.43 -6.65 20.56
C TYR A 225 3.36 -6.59 19.36
N LEU A 226 3.01 -7.30 18.26
CA LEU A 226 3.81 -7.28 17.03
C LEU A 226 3.92 -5.86 16.46
N VAL A 227 2.79 -5.15 16.36
CA VAL A 227 2.78 -3.77 15.83
C VAL A 227 3.58 -2.83 16.74
N ASP A 228 3.39 -2.91 18.06
CA ASP A 228 4.14 -2.11 19.02
C ASP A 228 5.65 -2.35 18.94
N ALA A 229 6.07 -3.62 18.80
CA ALA A 229 7.49 -3.98 18.66
C ALA A 229 8.09 -3.48 17.34
N LEU A 230 7.35 -3.55 16.23
CA LEU A 230 7.75 -2.97 14.93
C LEU A 230 7.94 -1.46 15.04
N HIS A 231 6.99 -0.75 15.67
CA HIS A 231 7.08 0.70 15.90
C HIS A 231 8.27 1.10 16.77
N GLN A 232 8.55 0.33 17.83
CA GLN A 232 9.74 0.55 18.67
C GLN A 232 11.05 0.33 17.90
N ALA A 233 11.02 -0.48 16.85
CA ALA A 233 12.15 -0.69 15.93
C ALA A 233 12.22 0.32 14.77
N ASP A 234 11.36 1.35 14.76
CA ASP A 234 11.23 2.36 13.71
C ASP A 234 10.74 1.80 12.35
N ILE A 235 9.92 0.75 12.37
CA ILE A 235 9.32 0.11 11.20
C ILE A 235 7.81 0.37 11.23
N GLY A 236 7.25 0.94 10.15
CA GLY A 236 5.81 1.14 10.01
C GLY A 236 5.10 -0.13 9.53
N VAL A 237 3.80 -0.19 9.77
CA VAL A 237 2.95 -1.34 9.42
C VAL A 237 1.83 -0.91 8.50
N ILE A 238 1.74 -1.55 7.34
CA ILE A 238 0.65 -1.42 6.38
C ILE A 238 -0.14 -2.73 6.40
N LEU A 239 -1.45 -2.63 6.36
CA LEU A 239 -2.34 -3.79 6.23
C LEU A 239 -3.02 -3.76 4.87
N ASP A 240 -2.99 -4.89 4.18
CA ASP A 240 -3.83 -5.10 3.01
C ASP A 240 -5.28 -5.28 3.46
N TRP A 241 -6.17 -4.41 2.98
CA TRP A 241 -7.55 -4.29 3.41
C TRP A 241 -8.50 -4.46 2.23
N VAL A 242 -9.49 -5.36 2.39
CA VAL A 242 -10.38 -5.82 1.33
C VAL A 242 -11.81 -5.29 1.52
N PRO A 243 -12.11 -4.01 1.22
CA PRO A 243 -13.47 -3.48 1.32
C PRO A 243 -14.32 -3.72 0.07
N SER A 244 -13.73 -4.28 -0.97
CA SER A 244 -14.39 -4.45 -2.27
C SER A 244 -15.42 -5.59 -2.26
N HIS A 245 -15.15 -6.67 -1.54
CA HIS A 245 -15.96 -7.89 -1.54
C HIS A 245 -15.74 -8.72 -0.27
N PHE A 246 -16.56 -9.76 -0.10
CA PHE A 246 -16.48 -10.70 1.03
C PHE A 246 -16.89 -12.12 0.62
N ALA A 247 -16.52 -13.11 1.45
CA ALA A 247 -16.77 -14.52 1.22
C ALA A 247 -18.27 -14.87 1.25
N LYS A 248 -18.67 -15.90 0.47
CA LYS A 248 -20.06 -16.40 0.41
C LYS A 248 -20.43 -17.38 1.52
N ASP A 249 -19.55 -17.62 2.47
CA ASP A 249 -19.74 -18.58 3.56
C ASP A 249 -21.01 -18.28 4.35
N ALA A 250 -21.79 -19.35 4.62
CA ALA A 250 -23.12 -19.21 5.21
C ALA A 250 -23.09 -18.59 6.61
N HIS A 251 -22.00 -18.77 7.36
CA HIS A 251 -21.83 -18.20 8.70
C HIS A 251 -21.43 -16.72 8.69
N GLY A 252 -20.92 -16.20 7.54
CA GLY A 252 -20.44 -14.83 7.37
C GLY A 252 -21.55 -13.84 7.00
N LEU A 253 -21.18 -12.79 6.24
CA LEU A 253 -22.02 -11.63 5.95
C LEU A 253 -23.12 -11.90 4.92
N ARG A 254 -22.96 -12.90 4.03
CA ARG A 254 -23.92 -13.23 2.98
C ARG A 254 -25.31 -13.45 3.57
N ARG A 255 -26.32 -12.71 3.07
CA ARG A 255 -27.70 -12.76 3.52
C ARG A 255 -27.81 -12.77 5.05
N PHE A 256 -27.17 -11.81 5.67
CA PHE A 256 -26.90 -11.84 7.11
C PHE A 256 -28.16 -12.01 7.99
N ASP A 257 -29.23 -11.33 7.65
CA ASP A 257 -30.54 -11.43 8.35
C ASP A 257 -31.60 -12.21 7.54
N GLY A 258 -31.15 -13.03 6.58
CA GLY A 258 -32.00 -13.73 5.61
C GLY A 258 -32.18 -12.96 4.30
N THR A 259 -31.78 -11.69 4.25
CA THR A 259 -31.85 -10.83 3.06
C THR A 259 -30.45 -10.38 2.62
N PRO A 260 -30.24 -9.84 1.39
CA PRO A 260 -29.03 -9.17 1.00
C PRO A 260 -28.82 -7.90 1.84
N LEU A 261 -28.20 -8.05 3.03
CA LEU A 261 -28.02 -6.95 3.97
C LEU A 261 -26.76 -6.15 3.70
N PHE A 262 -25.61 -6.80 3.57
CA PHE A 262 -24.31 -6.18 3.29
C PHE A 262 -23.99 -6.12 1.80
N GLU A 263 -24.49 -7.08 1.02
CA GLU A 263 -24.35 -7.16 -0.42
C GLU A 263 -25.44 -6.39 -1.16
N TYR A 264 -25.19 -6.07 -2.42
CA TYR A 264 -26.22 -5.56 -3.32
C TYR A 264 -27.37 -6.57 -3.48
N SER A 265 -28.60 -6.06 -3.57
CA SER A 265 -29.78 -6.88 -3.85
C SER A 265 -29.84 -7.35 -5.31
N ASP A 266 -29.27 -6.57 -6.23
CA ASP A 266 -29.09 -6.94 -7.64
C ASP A 266 -27.92 -7.94 -7.76
N ALA A 267 -28.22 -9.17 -8.17
CA ALA A 267 -27.25 -10.23 -8.34
C ALA A 267 -26.14 -9.87 -9.34
N TYR A 268 -26.46 -9.14 -10.41
CA TYR A 268 -25.45 -8.71 -11.37
C TYR A 268 -24.45 -7.73 -10.76
N LYS A 269 -24.87 -6.89 -9.81
CA LYS A 269 -24.01 -5.96 -9.11
C LYS A 269 -23.25 -6.62 -7.95
N ALA A 270 -23.94 -7.57 -7.26
CA ALA A 270 -23.38 -8.28 -6.10
C ALA A 270 -22.29 -9.29 -6.49
N GLU A 271 -22.53 -10.12 -7.50
CA GLU A 271 -21.66 -11.26 -7.81
C GLU A 271 -20.31 -10.85 -8.41
N LYS A 272 -19.25 -11.48 -7.89
CA LYS A 272 -17.89 -11.48 -8.44
C LYS A 272 -17.54 -12.94 -8.83
N PRO A 273 -17.95 -13.39 -10.03
CA PRO A 273 -17.84 -14.81 -10.41
C PRO A 273 -16.40 -15.33 -10.45
N GLY A 274 -15.45 -14.52 -10.91
CA GLY A 274 -14.04 -14.89 -10.98
C GLY A 274 -13.41 -15.20 -9.62
N TRP A 275 -13.90 -14.54 -8.55
CA TRP A 275 -13.38 -14.70 -7.19
C TRP A 275 -14.30 -15.53 -6.27
N GLY A 276 -15.51 -15.85 -6.72
CA GLY A 276 -16.49 -16.56 -5.89
C GLY A 276 -17.02 -15.76 -4.69
N THR A 277 -16.94 -14.42 -4.74
CA THR A 277 -17.29 -13.50 -3.64
C THR A 277 -18.51 -12.63 -3.97
N LEU A 278 -18.91 -11.78 -3.01
CA LEU A 278 -19.99 -10.80 -3.17
C LEU A 278 -19.46 -9.38 -2.89
N SER A 279 -19.83 -8.43 -3.72
CA SER A 279 -19.55 -7.00 -3.50
C SER A 279 -20.41 -6.45 -2.36
N PHE A 280 -19.81 -5.58 -1.55
CA PHE A 280 -20.57 -4.75 -0.61
C PHE A 280 -21.51 -3.79 -1.34
N ASP A 281 -22.66 -3.50 -0.74
CA ASP A 281 -23.58 -2.47 -1.20
C ASP A 281 -23.14 -1.07 -0.71
N PHE A 282 -22.30 -0.43 -1.50
CA PHE A 282 -21.76 0.91 -1.18
C PHE A 282 -22.85 2.00 -1.17
N GLY A 283 -24.03 1.72 -1.71
CA GLY A 283 -25.18 2.62 -1.69
C GLY A 283 -25.85 2.68 -0.32
N LYS A 284 -25.75 1.61 0.50
CA LYS A 284 -26.35 1.57 1.84
C LYS A 284 -25.52 2.39 2.85
N PRO A 285 -26.12 3.37 3.52
CA PRO A 285 -25.43 4.15 4.55
C PRO A 285 -24.84 3.28 5.67
N GLU A 286 -25.56 2.26 6.10
CA GLU A 286 -25.14 1.34 7.17
C GLU A 286 -23.90 0.53 6.78
N VAL A 287 -23.80 0.11 5.52
CA VAL A 287 -22.63 -0.58 4.99
C VAL A 287 -21.42 0.37 4.93
N ARG A 288 -21.65 1.65 4.57
CA ARG A 288 -20.60 2.68 4.65
C ARG A 288 -20.16 2.91 6.10
N SER A 289 -21.09 2.98 7.07
CA SER A 289 -20.76 3.03 8.50
C SER A 289 -19.92 1.82 8.93
N PHE A 290 -20.25 0.60 8.48
CA PHE A 290 -19.50 -0.62 8.76
C PHE A 290 -18.07 -0.55 8.22
N LEU A 291 -17.89 -0.25 6.93
CA LEU A 291 -16.59 -0.26 6.26
C LEU A 291 -15.67 0.88 6.74
N ILE A 292 -16.21 2.10 6.91
CA ILE A 292 -15.40 3.23 7.41
C ILE A 292 -15.01 3.00 8.87
N SER A 293 -15.93 2.48 9.70
CA SER A 293 -15.61 2.08 11.07
C SER A 293 -14.53 1.00 11.12
N ASN A 294 -14.53 0.07 10.16
CA ASN A 294 -13.52 -0.96 10.08
C ASN A 294 -12.13 -0.40 9.72
N ALA A 295 -12.05 0.49 8.74
CA ALA A 295 -10.80 1.17 8.42
C ALA A 295 -10.23 1.94 9.63
N LEU A 296 -11.09 2.73 10.31
CA LEU A 296 -10.68 3.45 11.52
C LEU A 296 -10.30 2.52 12.66
N PHE A 297 -10.96 1.37 12.80
CA PHE A 297 -10.63 0.36 13.80
C PHE A 297 -9.19 -0.14 13.67
N TRP A 298 -8.75 -0.52 12.47
CA TRP A 298 -7.37 -0.93 12.24
C TRP A 298 -6.37 0.17 12.56
N LEU A 299 -6.67 1.42 12.23
CA LEU A 299 -5.80 2.57 12.48
C LEU A 299 -5.77 3.03 13.94
N ASP A 300 -6.89 2.94 14.65
CA ASP A 300 -7.05 3.43 16.03
C ASP A 300 -6.71 2.37 17.08
N VAL A 301 -7.19 1.14 16.89
CA VAL A 301 -7.07 0.07 17.88
C VAL A 301 -5.77 -0.69 17.73
N PHE A 302 -5.38 -1.01 16.50
CA PHE A 302 -4.13 -1.72 16.21
C PHE A 302 -2.96 -0.81 15.81
N HIS A 303 -3.17 0.51 15.77
CA HIS A 303 -2.15 1.51 15.45
C HIS A 303 -1.49 1.32 14.07
N ILE A 304 -2.16 0.67 13.12
CA ILE A 304 -1.66 0.47 11.74
C ILE A 304 -1.31 1.82 11.11
N ASP A 305 -0.21 1.90 10.36
CA ASP A 305 0.26 3.13 9.72
C ASP A 305 -0.41 3.41 8.38
N GLY A 306 -0.94 2.40 7.74
CA GLY A 306 -1.60 2.54 6.44
C GLY A 306 -2.42 1.34 6.04
N LEU A 307 -3.30 1.56 5.07
CA LEU A 307 -4.10 0.54 4.41
C LEU A 307 -3.78 0.53 2.91
N ARG A 308 -3.44 -0.64 2.39
CA ARG A 308 -3.53 -0.91 0.96
C ARG A 308 -4.95 -1.38 0.68
N VAL A 309 -5.65 -0.68 -0.18
CA VAL A 309 -7.05 -0.95 -0.50
C VAL A 309 -7.11 -1.82 -1.75
N ASP A 310 -7.55 -3.06 -1.54
CA ASP A 310 -7.60 -4.12 -2.54
C ASP A 310 -8.65 -3.85 -3.61
N ALA A 311 -8.33 -4.18 -4.87
CA ALA A 311 -9.23 -4.30 -6.01
C ALA A 311 -10.11 -3.04 -6.24
N VAL A 312 -9.56 -1.83 -6.10
CA VAL A 312 -10.29 -0.57 -6.29
C VAL A 312 -10.92 -0.49 -7.68
N THR A 313 -10.25 -1.00 -8.73
CA THR A 313 -10.81 -1.06 -10.09
C THR A 313 -12.15 -1.79 -10.11
N SER A 314 -12.27 -2.91 -9.37
CA SER A 314 -13.49 -3.71 -9.31
C SER A 314 -14.64 -3.01 -8.58
N MET A 315 -14.31 -2.04 -7.72
CA MET A 315 -15.30 -1.19 -7.05
C MET A 315 -15.81 -0.09 -7.98
N LEU A 316 -14.90 0.53 -8.74
CA LEU A 316 -15.19 1.67 -9.62
C LEU A 316 -16.00 1.30 -10.86
N ARG A 317 -15.91 0.04 -11.33
CA ARG A 317 -16.43 -0.41 -12.62
C ARG A 317 -17.55 -1.43 -12.45
N LEU A 318 -18.73 -1.12 -13.01
CA LEU A 318 -19.89 -2.02 -13.01
C LEU A 318 -19.73 -3.23 -13.95
N ASP A 319 -18.88 -3.08 -14.98
CA ASP A 319 -18.58 -4.10 -15.99
C ASP A 319 -17.30 -4.90 -15.71
N PHE A 320 -16.66 -4.73 -14.54
CA PHE A 320 -15.42 -5.42 -14.20
C PHE A 320 -15.60 -6.95 -14.24
N GLU A 321 -14.80 -7.64 -15.07
CA GLU A 321 -14.86 -9.10 -15.31
C GLU A 321 -16.22 -9.63 -15.77
N LYS A 322 -17.05 -8.78 -16.38
CA LYS A 322 -18.40 -9.15 -16.86
C LYS A 322 -18.52 -8.98 -18.36
N GLN A 323 -19.30 -9.87 -18.97
CA GLN A 323 -19.64 -9.79 -20.39
C GLN A 323 -20.84 -8.84 -20.58
N GLU A 324 -21.02 -8.37 -21.83
CA GLU A 324 -22.21 -7.59 -22.18
C GLU A 324 -23.49 -8.36 -21.82
N GLY A 325 -24.42 -7.68 -21.14
CA GLY A 325 -25.65 -8.28 -20.61
C GLY A 325 -25.52 -8.86 -19.19
N GLN A 326 -24.32 -8.86 -18.59
CA GLN A 326 -24.08 -9.31 -17.20
C GLN A 326 -23.88 -8.15 -16.23
N PHE A 327 -24.10 -6.92 -16.64
CA PHE A 327 -24.02 -5.73 -15.81
C PHE A 327 -25.09 -4.72 -16.21
N GLN A 328 -25.43 -3.86 -15.27
CA GLN A 328 -26.30 -2.71 -15.52
C GLN A 328 -25.46 -1.44 -15.56
N ARG A 329 -25.89 -0.48 -16.39
CA ARG A 329 -25.29 0.85 -16.40
C ARG A 329 -25.85 1.69 -15.27
N ASN A 330 -25.07 2.68 -14.85
CA ASN A 330 -25.56 3.65 -13.86
C ASN A 330 -26.69 4.52 -14.44
N GLU A 331 -27.32 5.33 -13.58
CA GLU A 331 -28.45 6.20 -13.93
C GLU A 331 -28.16 7.21 -15.06
N ASN A 332 -26.86 7.50 -15.30
CA ASN A 332 -26.40 8.38 -16.38
C ASN A 332 -26.00 7.59 -17.65
N GLY A 333 -26.21 6.27 -17.67
CA GLY A 333 -25.84 5.40 -18.77
C GLY A 333 -24.33 5.05 -18.84
N GLY A 334 -23.56 5.41 -17.82
CA GLY A 334 -22.12 5.11 -17.69
C GLY A 334 -21.87 3.74 -17.06
N LEU A 335 -20.58 3.41 -16.97
CA LEU A 335 -20.09 2.15 -16.39
C LEU A 335 -19.46 2.35 -15.00
N GLU A 336 -19.43 3.58 -14.55
CA GLU A 336 -18.89 3.96 -13.24
C GLU A 336 -19.87 3.57 -12.12
N ASN A 337 -19.37 2.96 -11.06
CA ASN A 337 -20.15 2.72 -9.84
C ASN A 337 -20.10 3.99 -8.95
N THR A 338 -21.08 4.86 -9.15
CA THR A 338 -21.14 6.16 -8.45
C THR A 338 -21.22 6.02 -6.94
N GLU A 339 -21.84 4.95 -6.43
CA GLU A 339 -21.93 4.65 -5.00
C GLU A 339 -20.57 4.31 -4.41
N ALA A 340 -19.79 3.48 -5.11
CA ALA A 340 -18.43 3.13 -4.69
C ALA A 340 -17.47 4.34 -4.75
N ILE A 341 -17.60 5.19 -5.78
CA ILE A 341 -16.84 6.44 -5.88
C ILE A 341 -17.13 7.33 -4.65
N THR A 342 -18.41 7.52 -4.34
CA THR A 342 -18.84 8.31 -3.18
C THR A 342 -18.31 7.71 -1.86
N PHE A 343 -18.36 6.37 -1.73
CA PHE A 343 -17.81 5.68 -0.56
C PHE A 343 -16.30 5.90 -0.42
N LEU A 344 -15.51 5.74 -1.49
CA LEU A 344 -14.06 5.92 -1.45
C LEU A 344 -13.67 7.37 -1.11
N GLN A 345 -14.38 8.34 -1.66
CA GLN A 345 -14.21 9.76 -1.32
C GLN A 345 -14.54 10.06 0.14
N GLN A 346 -15.62 9.49 0.66
CA GLN A 346 -16.00 9.60 2.07
C GLN A 346 -14.98 8.92 2.97
N LEU A 347 -14.56 7.70 2.64
CA LEU A 347 -13.55 6.94 3.36
C LEU A 347 -12.26 7.75 3.53
N ASN A 348 -11.67 8.22 2.43
CA ASN A 348 -10.41 8.96 2.47
C ASN A 348 -10.55 10.28 3.21
N THR A 349 -11.65 11.01 3.02
CA THR A 349 -11.93 12.24 3.75
C THR A 349 -11.98 12.01 5.25
N VAL A 350 -12.69 10.96 5.69
CA VAL A 350 -12.83 10.63 7.10
C VAL A 350 -11.51 10.14 7.68
N VAL A 351 -10.85 9.20 7.02
CA VAL A 351 -9.55 8.66 7.48
C VAL A 351 -8.54 9.78 7.69
N PHE A 352 -8.37 10.68 6.72
CA PHE A 352 -7.40 11.78 6.86
C PHE A 352 -7.83 12.85 7.87
N SER A 353 -9.12 12.97 8.18
CA SER A 353 -9.58 13.87 9.25
C SER A 353 -9.17 13.37 10.65
N TYR A 354 -9.15 12.05 10.86
CA TYR A 354 -8.73 11.42 12.13
C TYR A 354 -7.22 11.14 12.16
N PHE A 355 -6.65 10.70 11.03
CA PHE A 355 -5.27 10.23 10.91
C PHE A 355 -4.54 10.89 9.72
N PRO A 356 -4.20 12.19 9.81
CA PRO A 356 -3.67 12.96 8.66
C PRO A 356 -2.29 12.49 8.14
N ASN A 357 -1.61 11.63 8.89
CA ASN A 357 -0.30 11.09 8.51
C ASN A 357 -0.32 9.61 8.08
N THR A 358 -1.50 9.03 7.90
CA THR A 358 -1.65 7.63 7.49
C THR A 358 -1.37 7.44 5.99
N LEU A 359 -1.11 6.21 5.60
CA LEU A 359 -1.00 5.78 4.20
C LEU A 359 -2.34 5.19 3.75
N MET A 360 -2.90 5.71 2.65
CA MET A 360 -4.05 5.14 1.96
C MET A 360 -3.61 4.85 0.52
N MET A 361 -3.34 3.59 0.22
CA MET A 361 -2.76 3.17 -1.05
C MET A 361 -3.80 2.39 -1.85
N ALA A 362 -4.11 2.84 -3.06
CA ALA A 362 -5.07 2.15 -3.92
C ALA A 362 -4.35 1.12 -4.81
N GLU A 363 -4.84 -0.11 -4.81
CA GLU A 363 -4.62 -1.00 -5.94
C GLU A 363 -5.67 -0.71 -7.00
N GLU A 364 -5.30 0.15 -7.94
CA GLU A 364 -6.15 0.48 -9.08
C GLU A 364 -5.36 0.24 -10.36
N SER A 365 -5.77 -0.77 -11.13
CA SER A 365 -5.04 -1.32 -12.29
C SER A 365 -5.41 -0.69 -13.62
N SER A 366 -6.42 0.19 -13.64
CA SER A 366 -6.86 0.87 -14.86
C SER A 366 -6.25 2.27 -15.02
N ALA A 367 -6.62 2.94 -16.10
CA ALA A 367 -6.27 4.34 -16.35
C ALA A 367 -7.26 5.33 -15.68
N TRP A 368 -7.87 4.96 -14.55
CA TRP A 368 -8.78 5.85 -13.83
C TRP A 368 -8.06 7.12 -13.39
N PRO A 369 -8.55 8.32 -13.73
CA PRO A 369 -7.85 9.56 -13.43
C PRO A 369 -8.11 10.03 -12.00
N GLY A 370 -7.11 10.68 -11.39
CA GLY A 370 -7.29 11.39 -10.13
C GLY A 370 -7.49 10.48 -8.92
N VAL A 371 -6.95 9.25 -8.94
CA VAL A 371 -6.98 8.35 -7.77
C VAL A 371 -6.33 9.02 -6.56
N THR A 372 -5.21 9.72 -6.78
CA THR A 372 -4.47 10.41 -5.72
C THR A 372 -4.72 11.92 -5.69
N ALA A 373 -5.62 12.42 -6.53
CA ALA A 373 -6.05 13.81 -6.46
C ALA A 373 -6.99 14.04 -5.26
N PRO A 374 -6.98 15.24 -4.65
CA PRO A 374 -7.87 15.58 -3.55
C PRO A 374 -9.35 15.44 -3.91
N VAL A 375 -10.17 15.03 -2.94
CA VAL A 375 -11.63 14.88 -3.15
C VAL A 375 -12.30 16.17 -3.62
N HIS A 376 -11.88 17.34 -3.09
CA HIS A 376 -12.45 18.63 -3.48
C HIS A 376 -12.08 19.06 -4.92
N GLU A 377 -11.12 18.39 -5.55
CA GLU A 377 -10.76 18.53 -6.97
C GLU A 377 -11.41 17.44 -7.86
N GLY A 378 -12.28 16.61 -7.26
CA GLY A 378 -12.97 15.52 -7.96
C GLY A 378 -12.21 14.19 -7.94
N GLY A 379 -11.08 14.09 -7.24
CA GLY A 379 -10.31 12.86 -7.07
C GLY A 379 -10.92 11.88 -6.06
N LEU A 380 -10.31 10.70 -5.92
CA LEU A 380 -10.71 9.70 -4.93
C LEU A 380 -10.10 9.96 -3.54
N GLY A 381 -9.04 10.77 -3.46
CA GLY A 381 -8.42 11.20 -2.21
C GLY A 381 -7.40 10.25 -1.60
N PHE A 382 -6.97 9.20 -2.28
CA PHE A 382 -5.83 8.39 -1.84
C PHE A 382 -4.54 9.20 -1.83
N ASN A 383 -3.57 8.83 -1.01
CA ASN A 383 -2.26 9.47 -1.09
C ASN A 383 -1.25 8.69 -1.95
N TYR A 384 -1.53 7.44 -2.27
CA TYR A 384 -0.74 6.64 -3.20
C TYR A 384 -1.61 5.71 -4.07
N LYS A 385 -1.06 5.36 -5.24
CA LYS A 385 -1.58 4.34 -6.15
C LYS A 385 -0.45 3.39 -6.54
N TRP A 386 -0.70 2.10 -6.62
CA TRP A 386 0.23 1.16 -7.25
C TRP A 386 0.37 1.47 -8.74
N ASN A 387 1.60 1.53 -9.25
CA ASN A 387 1.87 1.74 -10.67
C ASN A 387 1.90 0.41 -11.43
N MET A 388 0.72 -0.11 -11.72
CA MET A 388 0.57 -1.38 -12.44
C MET A 388 1.09 -1.28 -13.89
N GLY A 389 1.00 -0.10 -14.52
CA GLY A 389 1.55 0.13 -15.87
C GLY A 389 3.07 -0.01 -15.88
N TRP A 390 3.78 0.64 -14.95
CA TRP A 390 5.23 0.48 -14.80
C TRP A 390 5.61 -0.98 -14.53
N MET A 391 4.89 -1.65 -13.65
CA MET A 391 5.13 -3.04 -13.28
C MET A 391 5.01 -3.96 -14.50
N ASN A 392 3.89 -3.88 -15.24
CA ASN A 392 3.65 -4.69 -16.43
C ASN A 392 4.71 -4.43 -17.52
N ASP A 393 4.95 -3.16 -17.87
CA ASP A 393 5.94 -2.79 -18.88
C ASP A 393 7.34 -3.27 -18.51
N THR A 394 7.72 -3.10 -17.24
CA THR A 394 9.06 -3.48 -16.75
C THR A 394 9.25 -5.00 -16.75
N LEU A 395 8.27 -5.77 -16.28
CA LEU A 395 8.33 -7.23 -16.26
C LEU A 395 8.34 -7.82 -17.67
N ASP A 396 7.50 -7.30 -18.56
CA ASP A 396 7.50 -7.70 -19.99
C ASP A 396 8.86 -7.40 -20.66
N TYR A 397 9.48 -6.26 -20.33
CA TYR A 397 10.81 -5.95 -20.84
C TYR A 397 11.89 -6.91 -20.33
N VAL A 398 11.92 -7.18 -19.02
CA VAL A 398 12.99 -8.02 -18.46
C VAL A 398 12.85 -9.48 -18.83
N GLU A 399 11.64 -9.99 -19.09
CA GLU A 399 11.39 -11.33 -19.62
C GLU A 399 11.79 -11.47 -21.09
N THR A 400 11.87 -10.34 -21.82
CA THR A 400 12.21 -10.33 -23.26
C THR A 400 13.63 -10.87 -23.49
N PRO A 401 13.84 -11.86 -24.41
CA PRO A 401 15.16 -12.32 -24.82
C PRO A 401 16.07 -11.17 -25.24
N PHE A 402 17.37 -11.26 -24.94
CA PHE A 402 18.31 -10.17 -25.13
C PHE A 402 18.33 -9.60 -26.55
N GLU A 403 18.26 -10.45 -27.57
CA GLU A 403 18.25 -10.08 -28.99
C GLU A 403 17.00 -9.29 -29.42
N GLN A 404 15.89 -9.41 -28.67
CA GLN A 404 14.64 -8.74 -28.97
C GLN A 404 14.48 -7.41 -28.19
N ARG A 405 15.28 -7.19 -27.12
CA ARG A 405 15.20 -5.99 -26.28
C ARG A 405 15.32 -4.66 -27.03
N PRO A 406 16.15 -4.54 -28.10
CA PRO A 406 16.19 -3.31 -28.88
C PRO A 406 14.83 -2.87 -29.44
N GLY A 407 13.99 -3.81 -29.87
CA GLY A 407 12.62 -3.55 -30.38
C GLY A 407 11.59 -3.25 -29.28
N ARG A 408 11.90 -3.57 -28.03
CA ARG A 408 11.03 -3.40 -26.86
C ARG A 408 11.47 -2.28 -25.91
N HIS A 409 12.45 -1.50 -26.32
CA HIS A 409 13.07 -0.44 -25.50
C HIS A 409 12.06 0.59 -24.95
N HIS A 410 10.97 0.82 -25.66
CA HIS A 410 9.90 1.73 -25.25
C HIS A 410 9.24 1.32 -23.94
N LEU A 411 9.24 0.04 -23.55
CA LEU A 411 8.69 -0.43 -22.28
C LEU A 411 9.45 0.13 -21.05
N LEU A 412 10.72 0.54 -21.24
CA LEU A 412 11.48 1.22 -20.18
C LEU A 412 11.28 2.74 -20.19
N THR A 413 10.99 3.33 -21.35
CA THR A 413 10.96 4.79 -21.51
C THR A 413 9.57 5.38 -21.40
N PHE A 414 8.54 4.64 -21.80
CA PHE A 414 7.15 5.07 -21.75
C PHE A 414 6.62 5.33 -20.34
N PRO A 415 6.95 4.51 -19.30
CA PRO A 415 6.45 4.74 -17.94
C PRO A 415 6.78 6.13 -17.36
N ILE A 416 7.86 6.77 -17.80
CA ILE A 416 8.20 8.13 -17.37
C ILE A 416 7.19 9.17 -17.89
N ALA A 417 6.53 8.92 -19.00
CA ALA A 417 5.54 9.86 -19.56
C ALA A 417 4.35 10.11 -18.62
N TYR A 418 4.00 9.12 -17.80
CA TYR A 418 2.91 9.23 -16.83
C TYR A 418 3.35 9.13 -15.36
N ALA A 419 4.65 8.99 -15.07
CA ALA A 419 5.18 8.79 -13.71
C ALA A 419 4.77 9.88 -12.70
N TYR A 420 4.25 11.00 -13.16
CA TYR A 420 3.84 12.16 -12.35
C TYR A 420 2.34 12.47 -12.46
N SER A 421 1.55 11.60 -13.12
CA SER A 421 0.10 11.77 -13.20
C SER A 421 -0.60 11.46 -11.88
N GLU A 422 0.01 10.61 -11.07
CA GLU A 422 -0.44 10.19 -9.75
C GLU A 422 0.76 10.09 -8.79
N ASN A 423 0.51 9.92 -7.50
CA ASN A 423 1.56 9.59 -6.54
C ASN A 423 1.76 8.08 -6.52
N TYR A 424 2.78 7.60 -7.20
CA TYR A 424 2.97 6.17 -7.40
C TYR A 424 3.83 5.48 -6.35
N ALA A 425 3.44 4.25 -6.00
CA ALA A 425 4.31 3.20 -5.49
C ALA A 425 4.56 2.19 -6.62
N LEU A 426 5.79 1.67 -6.70
CA LEU A 426 6.23 0.73 -7.73
C LEU A 426 6.16 -0.70 -7.17
N PRO A 427 5.08 -1.47 -7.44
CA PRO A 427 4.91 -2.80 -6.88
C PRO A 427 5.71 -3.84 -7.68
N LEU A 428 6.38 -4.72 -6.97
CA LEU A 428 6.73 -6.06 -7.38
C LEU A 428 6.09 -6.98 -6.33
N SER A 429 4.77 -7.15 -6.44
CA SER A 429 3.91 -7.73 -5.41
C SER A 429 3.77 -9.25 -5.52
N HIS A 430 3.01 -9.83 -4.59
CA HIS A 430 2.69 -11.26 -4.55
C HIS A 430 2.05 -11.77 -5.84
N ASP A 431 1.16 -10.98 -6.45
CA ASP A 431 0.46 -11.36 -7.68
C ASP A 431 1.39 -11.64 -8.86
N GLU A 432 2.60 -11.08 -8.85
CA GLU A 432 3.52 -11.20 -9.97
C GLU A 432 4.39 -12.47 -9.91
N VAL A 433 4.30 -13.24 -8.83
CA VAL A 433 5.19 -14.39 -8.57
C VAL A 433 4.44 -15.67 -8.19
N VAL A 434 3.19 -15.81 -8.62
CA VAL A 434 2.28 -16.92 -8.33
C VAL A 434 1.47 -17.33 -9.56
N HIS A 435 0.82 -18.48 -9.53
CA HIS A 435 -0.12 -18.97 -10.55
C HIS A 435 0.41 -19.02 -11.99
N GLY A 436 1.63 -19.56 -12.18
CA GLY A 436 2.25 -19.74 -13.49
C GLY A 436 2.96 -18.50 -14.02
N LYS A 437 3.04 -17.43 -13.22
CA LYS A 437 3.75 -16.20 -13.60
C LYS A 437 5.26 -16.26 -13.41
N LYS A 438 5.83 -17.31 -12.84
CA LYS A 438 7.26 -17.50 -12.47
C LYS A 438 7.72 -16.60 -11.32
N SER A 439 8.80 -16.99 -10.63
CA SER A 439 9.50 -16.09 -9.71
C SER A 439 10.19 -14.93 -10.46
N LEU A 440 10.53 -13.83 -9.78
CA LEU A 440 11.27 -12.73 -10.40
C LEU A 440 12.60 -13.22 -11.01
N LEU A 441 13.32 -14.14 -10.36
CA LEU A 441 14.54 -14.71 -10.89
C LEU A 441 14.28 -15.57 -12.14
N SER A 442 13.22 -16.38 -12.13
CA SER A 442 12.90 -17.27 -13.25
C SER A 442 12.38 -16.54 -14.49
N LYS A 443 11.87 -15.33 -14.33
CA LYS A 443 11.49 -14.43 -15.43
C LYS A 443 12.70 -13.98 -16.27
N MET A 444 13.90 -13.91 -15.67
CA MET A 444 15.09 -13.43 -16.35
C MET A 444 15.58 -14.38 -17.43
N PRO A 445 15.89 -13.92 -18.66
CA PRO A 445 16.47 -14.74 -19.72
C PRO A 445 17.95 -15.05 -19.46
N GLY A 446 18.47 -16.01 -20.22
CA GLY A 446 19.87 -16.38 -20.21
C GLY A 446 20.22 -17.51 -19.25
N ASP A 447 21.53 -17.69 -19.02
CA ASP A 447 22.06 -18.67 -18.09
C ASP A 447 21.87 -18.27 -16.62
N TYR A 448 22.33 -19.13 -15.69
CA TYR A 448 22.17 -18.91 -14.26
C TYR A 448 22.76 -17.57 -13.79
N GLY A 449 23.97 -17.23 -14.23
CA GLY A 449 24.64 -15.97 -13.88
C GLY A 449 23.91 -14.75 -14.44
N GLN A 450 23.47 -14.86 -15.70
CA GLN A 450 22.71 -13.81 -16.38
C GLN A 450 21.34 -13.56 -15.72
N LYS A 451 20.70 -14.59 -15.17
CA LYS A 451 19.45 -14.44 -14.41
C LYS A 451 19.65 -13.58 -13.15
N PHE A 452 20.71 -13.83 -12.39
CA PHE A 452 21.04 -13.01 -11.22
C PHE A 452 21.42 -11.58 -11.61
N ALA A 453 22.20 -11.41 -12.67
CA ALA A 453 22.50 -10.08 -13.20
C ALA A 453 21.23 -9.32 -13.66
N GLY A 454 20.32 -10.02 -14.35
CA GLY A 454 19.02 -9.49 -14.75
C GLY A 454 18.16 -9.06 -13.56
N LEU A 455 18.11 -9.87 -12.50
CA LEU A 455 17.36 -9.54 -11.29
C LEU A 455 17.99 -8.36 -10.53
N ARG A 456 19.33 -8.28 -10.45
CA ARG A 456 20.00 -7.06 -9.93
C ARG A 456 19.59 -5.82 -10.72
N LEU A 457 19.47 -5.91 -12.05
CA LEU A 457 19.02 -4.78 -12.89
C LEU A 457 17.57 -4.41 -12.61
N LEU A 458 16.66 -5.37 -12.48
CA LEU A 458 15.25 -5.13 -12.18
C LEU A 458 15.12 -4.36 -10.86
N LEU A 459 15.74 -4.86 -9.78
CA LEU A 459 15.70 -4.23 -8.45
C LEU A 459 16.39 -2.85 -8.47
N GLY A 460 17.50 -2.72 -9.19
CA GLY A 460 18.19 -1.44 -9.37
C GLY A 460 17.35 -0.42 -10.14
N TYR A 461 16.68 -0.84 -11.21
CA TYR A 461 15.77 0.01 -11.98
C TYR A 461 14.57 0.45 -11.13
N GLN A 462 13.93 -0.47 -10.42
CA GLN A 462 12.86 -0.13 -9.46
C GLN A 462 13.34 0.93 -8.46
N MET A 463 14.52 0.72 -7.87
CA MET A 463 15.04 1.61 -6.82
C MET A 463 15.39 3.00 -7.33
N THR A 464 15.78 3.13 -8.59
CA THR A 464 16.18 4.41 -9.21
C THR A 464 15.08 5.09 -10.03
N HIS A 465 13.98 4.40 -10.37
CA HIS A 465 12.81 5.00 -11.02
C HIS A 465 12.02 5.89 -10.02
N PRO A 466 11.36 7.00 -10.45
CA PRO A 466 10.47 7.77 -9.58
C PRO A 466 9.32 6.94 -9.00
N GLY A 467 8.99 7.16 -7.73
CA GLY A 467 7.95 6.46 -7.00
C GLY A 467 8.47 5.74 -5.75
N LYS A 468 7.57 5.36 -4.84
CA LYS A 468 7.88 4.58 -3.64
C LYS A 468 8.08 3.11 -4.03
N LYS A 469 8.66 2.29 -3.14
CA LYS A 469 9.12 0.93 -3.46
C LYS A 469 8.33 -0.10 -2.68
N LEU A 470 7.92 -1.17 -3.36
CA LEU A 470 7.33 -2.35 -2.74
C LEU A 470 7.92 -3.60 -3.38
N LEU A 471 8.39 -4.51 -2.54
CA LEU A 471 8.90 -5.81 -2.96
C LEU A 471 8.27 -6.92 -2.10
N PHE A 472 7.69 -7.91 -2.77
CA PHE A 472 7.17 -9.11 -2.12
C PHE A 472 8.31 -10.02 -1.66
N MET A 473 8.11 -10.67 -0.52
CA MET A 473 9.03 -11.59 0.14
C MET A 473 9.62 -12.63 -0.81
N GLY A 474 10.92 -12.90 -0.66
CA GLY A 474 11.68 -13.86 -1.48
C GLY A 474 12.32 -13.23 -2.73
N GLY A 475 11.83 -12.08 -3.21
CA GLY A 475 12.42 -11.35 -4.33
C GLY A 475 13.81 -10.83 -4.03
N GLU A 476 14.09 -10.48 -2.77
CA GLU A 476 15.34 -9.88 -2.29
C GLU A 476 16.53 -10.83 -2.26
N PHE A 477 16.28 -12.14 -2.21
CA PHE A 477 17.34 -13.15 -2.33
C PHE A 477 17.17 -14.06 -3.54
N GLY A 478 16.19 -13.75 -4.41
CA GLY A 478 15.95 -14.49 -5.66
C GLY A 478 15.36 -15.86 -5.44
N GLN A 479 14.22 -15.94 -4.74
CA GLN A 479 13.42 -17.17 -4.66
C GLN A 479 13.41 -17.83 -6.03
N PHE A 480 13.79 -19.13 -6.10
CA PHE A 480 14.06 -19.76 -7.39
C PHE A 480 12.79 -20.13 -8.14
N ILE A 481 11.80 -20.67 -7.43
CA ILE A 481 10.49 -21.01 -7.97
C ILE A 481 9.45 -19.98 -7.55
N GLU A 482 8.25 -20.06 -8.11
CA GLU A 482 7.11 -19.25 -7.68
C GLU A 482 6.87 -19.32 -6.18
N TRP A 483 6.22 -18.31 -5.64
CA TRP A 483 5.75 -18.34 -4.27
C TRP A 483 4.85 -19.57 -4.03
N LYS A 484 5.23 -20.35 -3.02
CA LYS A 484 4.45 -21.46 -2.52
C LYS A 484 3.52 -20.95 -1.43
N ASP A 485 2.25 -20.86 -1.73
CA ASP A 485 1.25 -20.25 -0.87
C ASP A 485 0.85 -21.09 0.37
N GLN A 486 1.46 -22.28 0.54
CA GLN A 486 1.27 -23.17 1.67
C GLN A 486 2.56 -23.49 2.43
N GLU A 487 3.71 -23.19 1.87
CA GLU A 487 5.01 -23.49 2.44
C GLU A 487 5.81 -22.21 2.69
N GLN A 488 6.75 -22.26 3.62
CA GLN A 488 7.66 -21.12 3.84
C GLN A 488 8.55 -20.86 2.61
N LEU A 489 9.13 -19.67 2.56
CA LEU A 489 10.16 -19.34 1.58
C LEU A 489 11.33 -20.34 1.65
N ASP A 490 11.99 -20.55 0.51
CA ASP A 490 13.14 -21.45 0.40
C ASP A 490 14.41 -20.85 1.05
N TRP A 491 14.37 -20.61 2.36
CA TRP A 491 15.47 -19.98 3.12
C TRP A 491 16.81 -20.68 2.96
N LEU A 492 16.80 -22.00 2.64
CA LEU A 492 18.01 -22.77 2.32
C LEU A 492 18.79 -22.19 1.12
N LEU A 493 18.15 -21.40 0.25
CA LEU A 493 18.82 -20.74 -0.87
C LEU A 493 19.92 -19.79 -0.42
N LEU A 494 19.82 -19.23 0.78
CA LEU A 494 20.87 -18.40 1.37
C LEU A 494 22.17 -19.15 1.72
N ASP A 495 22.17 -20.48 1.67
CA ASP A 495 23.41 -21.29 1.77
C ASP A 495 24.23 -21.23 0.46
N TYR A 496 23.63 -20.80 -0.64
CA TYR A 496 24.30 -20.66 -1.94
C TYR A 496 24.79 -19.23 -2.17
N GLU A 497 26.02 -19.10 -2.69
CA GLU A 497 26.69 -17.80 -2.84
C GLU A 497 25.92 -16.82 -3.70
N SER A 498 25.31 -17.25 -4.80
CA SER A 498 24.57 -16.37 -5.71
C SER A 498 23.38 -15.69 -5.02
N HIS A 499 22.64 -16.45 -4.21
CA HIS A 499 21.49 -15.95 -3.44
C HIS A 499 21.94 -15.04 -2.29
N ARG A 500 23.00 -15.42 -1.57
CA ARG A 500 23.62 -14.61 -0.52
C ARG A 500 24.12 -13.25 -1.05
N SER A 501 24.76 -13.28 -2.22
CA SER A 501 25.28 -12.09 -2.88
C SER A 501 24.15 -11.16 -3.35
N LEU A 502 23.05 -11.73 -3.88
CA LEU A 502 21.86 -10.96 -4.24
C LEU A 502 21.17 -10.37 -3.00
N HIS A 503 21.06 -11.13 -1.93
CA HIS A 503 20.52 -10.63 -0.65
C HIS A 503 21.33 -9.43 -0.13
N ARG A 504 22.66 -9.54 -0.13
CA ARG A 504 23.56 -8.41 0.20
C ARG A 504 23.37 -7.22 -0.74
N TYR A 505 23.26 -7.48 -2.06
CA TYR A 505 22.99 -6.45 -3.05
C TYR A 505 21.70 -5.68 -2.72
N THR A 506 20.63 -6.40 -2.41
CA THR A 506 19.32 -5.79 -2.11
C THR A 506 19.40 -4.96 -0.82
N ALA A 507 20.06 -5.45 0.23
CA ALA A 507 20.26 -4.70 1.47
C ALA A 507 21.03 -3.39 1.24
N GLU A 508 22.14 -3.43 0.48
CA GLU A 508 22.93 -2.25 0.16
C GLU A 508 22.21 -1.28 -0.78
N LEU A 509 21.39 -1.80 -1.71
CA LEU A 509 20.56 -0.98 -2.59
C LEU A 509 19.46 -0.26 -1.79
N ASN A 510 18.83 -0.94 -0.85
CA ASN A 510 17.88 -0.35 0.09
C ASN A 510 18.56 0.74 0.94
N ARG A 511 19.76 0.46 1.46
CA ARG A 511 20.55 1.43 2.22
C ARG A 511 20.87 2.67 1.39
N LEU A 512 21.27 2.48 0.11
CA LEU A 512 21.49 3.57 -0.84
C LEU A 512 20.23 4.42 -1.00
N TYR A 513 19.08 3.78 -1.22
CA TYR A 513 17.79 4.46 -1.36
C TYR A 513 17.49 5.34 -0.15
N LEU A 514 17.68 4.84 1.08
CA LEU A 514 17.41 5.62 2.30
C LEU A 514 18.34 6.83 2.42
N ASN A 515 19.61 6.71 2.00
CA ASN A 515 20.66 7.70 2.22
C ASN A 515 20.78 8.76 1.11
N GLU A 516 20.23 8.50 -0.09
CA GLU A 516 20.33 9.41 -1.24
C GLU A 516 19.01 10.16 -1.50
N PRO A 517 18.89 11.42 -1.05
CA PRO A 517 17.68 12.22 -1.24
C PRO A 517 17.26 12.36 -2.70
N ALA A 518 18.19 12.24 -3.64
CA ALA A 518 17.91 12.24 -5.07
C ALA A 518 16.94 11.14 -5.50
N LEU A 519 16.82 10.03 -4.73
CA LEU A 519 16.00 8.88 -5.10
C LEU A 519 14.56 8.96 -4.58
N TRP A 520 14.24 9.92 -3.66
CA TRP A 520 12.92 9.97 -3.04
C TRP A 520 12.38 11.38 -2.72
N GLU A 521 13.25 12.43 -2.64
CA GLU A 521 12.81 13.74 -2.15
C GLU A 521 11.89 14.46 -3.15
N ARG A 522 11.99 14.09 -4.44
CA ARG A 522 11.22 14.64 -5.57
C ARG A 522 10.57 13.55 -6.41
N ASP A 523 10.07 12.50 -5.78
CA ASP A 523 9.40 11.41 -6.49
C ASP A 523 8.14 11.83 -7.25
N HIS A 524 7.50 12.91 -6.81
CA HIS A 524 6.25 13.43 -7.36
C HIS A 524 6.43 14.77 -8.10
N GLU A 525 7.66 15.14 -8.41
CA GLU A 525 8.02 16.40 -9.06
C GLU A 525 8.82 16.09 -10.35
N LEU A 526 8.43 16.67 -11.49
CA LEU A 526 9.14 16.49 -12.78
C LEU A 526 10.63 16.81 -12.70
N GLU A 527 11.00 17.78 -11.86
CA GLU A 527 12.38 18.18 -11.63
C GLU A 527 13.23 17.11 -10.95
N GLY A 528 12.63 16.08 -10.38
CA GLY A 528 13.29 14.94 -9.74
C GLY A 528 13.96 13.98 -10.71
N TYR A 529 13.60 14.05 -12.00
CA TYR A 529 14.12 13.17 -13.05
C TYR A 529 14.52 13.96 -14.30
N GLN A 530 15.51 13.49 -15.00
CA GLN A 530 15.86 14.02 -16.32
C GLN A 530 16.60 12.95 -17.14
N TRP A 531 16.11 12.67 -18.34
CA TRP A 531 16.87 11.86 -19.29
C TRP A 531 18.22 12.50 -19.65
N ILE A 532 19.25 11.66 -19.73
CA ILE A 532 20.48 11.96 -20.46
C ILE A 532 20.31 11.47 -21.89
N THR A 533 19.95 10.20 -22.04
CA THR A 533 19.47 9.66 -23.33
C THR A 533 18.46 8.53 -23.11
N PRO A 534 17.23 8.65 -23.67
CA PRO A 534 16.27 7.56 -23.70
C PRO A 534 16.35 6.74 -25.01
N HIS A 535 17.16 7.12 -26.00
CA HIS A 535 17.04 6.65 -27.38
C HIS A 535 18.09 5.64 -27.83
N ASP A 536 18.93 5.14 -26.91
CA ASP A 536 19.94 4.14 -27.27
C ASP A 536 19.35 2.71 -27.26
N ASN A 537 18.29 2.52 -28.05
CA ASN A 537 17.59 1.24 -28.19
C ASN A 537 18.45 0.15 -28.83
N THR A 538 19.32 0.52 -29.80
CA THR A 538 20.20 -0.44 -30.48
C THR A 538 21.17 -1.14 -29.52
N GLN A 539 21.61 -0.43 -28.49
CA GLN A 539 22.47 -0.97 -27.45
C GLN A 539 21.71 -1.40 -26.21
N SER A 540 20.39 -1.10 -26.11
CA SER A 540 19.54 -1.31 -24.94
C SER A 540 20.13 -0.70 -23.67
N VAL A 541 20.62 0.55 -23.80
CA VAL A 541 21.17 1.34 -22.69
C VAL A 541 20.26 2.52 -22.42
N ILE A 542 19.98 2.76 -21.14
CA ILE A 542 19.31 3.99 -20.69
C ILE A 542 20.20 4.75 -19.73
N SER A 543 20.12 6.07 -19.79
CA SER A 543 20.82 6.92 -18.81
C SER A 543 20.00 8.16 -18.45
N TYR A 544 19.98 8.48 -17.16
CA TYR A 544 19.19 9.57 -16.61
C TYR A 544 19.78 10.15 -15.32
N LEU A 545 19.29 11.30 -14.93
CA LEU A 545 19.59 11.96 -13.67
C LEU A 545 18.43 11.76 -12.67
N ARG A 546 18.77 11.44 -11.43
CA ARG A 546 17.88 11.60 -10.28
C ARG A 546 18.36 12.81 -9.49
N LYS A 547 17.43 13.67 -9.10
CA LYS A 547 17.75 14.97 -8.50
C LYS A 547 16.97 15.16 -7.20
N GLY A 548 17.68 15.48 -6.12
CA GLY A 548 17.10 16.02 -4.90
C GLY A 548 16.91 17.54 -4.97
N LYS A 549 16.52 18.14 -3.85
CA LYS A 549 16.32 19.59 -3.74
C LYS A 549 17.61 20.38 -3.73
N LYS A 550 18.68 19.82 -3.21
CA LYS A 550 20.00 20.47 -3.22
C LYS A 550 20.73 20.14 -4.51
N ALA A 551 21.44 21.12 -5.06
CA ALA A 551 22.19 20.95 -6.30
C ALA A 551 23.27 19.85 -6.23
N GLY A 552 23.72 19.49 -5.03
CA GLY A 552 24.66 18.39 -4.78
C GLY A 552 24.03 17.01 -4.72
N ASP A 553 22.70 16.96 -4.54
CA ASP A 553 21.94 15.71 -4.46
C ASP A 553 21.47 15.33 -5.88
N THR A 554 22.43 15.03 -6.75
CA THR A 554 22.19 14.59 -8.12
C THR A 554 22.98 13.31 -8.37
N LEU A 555 22.29 12.28 -8.82
CA LEU A 555 22.87 11.01 -9.25
C LEU A 555 22.78 10.89 -10.76
N VAL A 556 23.79 10.29 -11.36
CA VAL A 556 23.83 9.86 -12.76
C VAL A 556 23.62 8.35 -12.75
N VAL A 557 22.56 7.87 -13.35
CA VAL A 557 22.23 6.44 -13.45
C VAL A 557 22.41 6.01 -14.90
N ILE A 558 23.15 4.90 -15.11
CA ILE A 558 23.36 4.28 -16.41
C ILE A 558 23.08 2.80 -16.27
N ILE A 559 22.24 2.23 -17.16
CA ILE A 559 21.87 0.82 -17.14
C ILE A 559 22.08 0.21 -18.51
N ASN A 560 22.92 -0.83 -18.57
CA ASN A 560 23.14 -1.66 -19.75
C ASN A 560 22.34 -2.96 -19.62
N PHE A 561 21.27 -3.10 -20.40
CA PHE A 561 20.39 -4.27 -20.38
C PHE A 561 20.82 -5.41 -21.32
N GLN A 562 22.03 -5.33 -21.89
CA GLN A 562 22.57 -6.38 -22.79
C GLN A 562 23.70 -7.16 -22.11
N PRO A 563 23.84 -8.46 -22.40
CA PRO A 563 24.99 -9.26 -21.96
C PRO A 563 26.26 -8.95 -22.76
N VAL A 564 26.48 -7.69 -23.08
CA VAL A 564 27.58 -7.20 -23.92
C VAL A 564 28.29 -6.06 -23.19
N ARG A 565 29.62 -6.18 -23.03
CA ARG A 565 30.46 -5.12 -22.50
C ARG A 565 30.52 -3.95 -23.49
N ARG A 566 30.39 -2.72 -23.01
CA ARG A 566 30.49 -1.48 -23.80
C ARG A 566 31.73 -0.72 -23.34
N GLU A 567 32.78 -0.75 -24.14
CA GLU A 567 33.97 0.06 -23.90
C GLU A 567 33.82 1.44 -24.51
N HIS A 568 34.47 2.44 -23.93
CA HIS A 568 34.42 3.83 -24.41
C HIS A 568 33.00 4.39 -24.59
N TYR A 569 32.05 3.93 -23.75
CA TYR A 569 30.67 4.41 -23.81
C TYR A 569 30.59 5.84 -23.27
N ARG A 570 30.11 6.77 -24.12
CA ARG A 570 30.11 8.20 -23.79
C ARG A 570 28.72 8.70 -23.46
N ILE A 571 28.58 9.43 -22.34
CA ILE A 571 27.34 10.10 -21.94
C ILE A 571 27.58 11.60 -21.77
N GLY A 572 26.59 12.42 -22.18
CA GLY A 572 26.61 13.87 -22.01
C GLY A 572 26.33 14.27 -20.57
N ILE A 573 27.08 15.24 -20.05
CA ILE A 573 26.93 15.72 -18.67
C ILE A 573 26.92 17.25 -18.66
N ALA A 574 25.94 17.82 -17.96
CA ALA A 574 25.76 19.28 -17.89
C ALA A 574 26.82 20.01 -17.03
N LYS A 575 27.38 19.36 -16.02
CA LYS A 575 28.30 19.96 -15.05
C LYS A 575 29.66 19.29 -15.11
N SER A 576 30.69 20.04 -15.49
CA SER A 576 32.07 19.54 -15.47
C SER A 576 32.54 19.23 -14.05
N GLY A 577 33.47 18.28 -13.91
CA GLY A 577 34.11 17.91 -12.65
C GLY A 577 34.42 16.41 -12.56
N THR A 578 34.80 15.98 -11.38
CA THR A 578 35.03 14.59 -11.02
C THR A 578 33.71 13.91 -10.64
N TYR A 579 33.49 12.74 -11.17
CA TYR A 579 32.33 11.88 -10.81
C TYR A 579 32.86 10.61 -10.14
N VAL A 580 32.38 10.36 -8.93
CA VAL A 580 32.78 9.19 -8.15
C VAL A 580 31.68 8.12 -8.29
N PRO A 581 32.01 6.83 -8.46
CA PRO A 581 31.04 5.77 -8.41
C PRO A 581 30.49 5.65 -6.98
N VAL A 582 29.18 5.58 -6.82
CA VAL A 582 28.51 5.38 -5.53
C VAL A 582 27.86 4.00 -5.44
N PHE A 583 27.58 3.39 -6.58
CA PHE A 583 27.03 2.04 -6.64
C PHE A 583 27.28 1.39 -8.01
N CYS A 584 27.56 0.07 -8.01
CA CYS A 584 27.66 -0.74 -9.21
C CYS A 584 27.06 -2.13 -8.95
N SER A 585 26.13 -2.57 -9.80
CA SER A 585 25.53 -3.90 -9.69
C SER A 585 26.49 -5.03 -9.97
N GLU A 586 27.64 -4.76 -10.66
CA GLU A 586 28.67 -5.72 -11.02
C GLU A 586 29.87 -5.73 -10.06
N ASP A 587 29.76 -5.12 -8.90
CA ASP A 587 30.72 -5.32 -7.82
C ASP A 587 30.76 -6.80 -7.40
N SER A 588 31.96 -7.35 -7.19
CA SER A 588 32.19 -8.75 -6.84
C SER A 588 31.49 -9.18 -5.54
N GLN A 589 31.33 -8.26 -4.59
CA GLN A 589 30.58 -8.51 -3.35
C GLN A 589 29.10 -8.83 -3.57
N TYR A 590 28.54 -8.49 -4.75
CA TYR A 590 27.18 -8.76 -5.16
C TYR A 590 27.08 -9.94 -6.16
N GLY A 591 28.15 -10.69 -6.34
CA GLY A 591 28.22 -11.76 -7.33
C GLY A 591 28.39 -11.26 -8.78
N GLY A 592 28.81 -10.03 -8.96
CA GLY A 592 29.20 -9.47 -10.26
C GLY A 592 30.64 -9.81 -10.64
N SER A 593 31.05 -9.40 -11.85
CA SER A 593 32.40 -9.65 -12.37
C SER A 593 33.51 -8.90 -11.65
N GLY A 594 33.19 -7.84 -10.92
CA GLY A 594 34.18 -6.90 -10.37
C GLY A 594 34.80 -5.95 -11.40
N GLU A 595 34.45 -6.09 -12.67
CA GLU A 595 35.03 -5.31 -13.77
C GLU A 595 34.21 -4.05 -14.06
N PHE A 596 34.46 -2.95 -13.34
CA PHE A 596 33.82 -1.66 -13.57
C PHE A 596 34.78 -0.51 -13.27
N ASN A 597 34.37 0.74 -13.62
CA ASN A 597 35.15 1.93 -13.32
C ASN A 597 35.06 2.26 -11.82
N ALA A 598 35.89 1.61 -11.00
CA ALA A 598 35.93 1.84 -9.55
C ALA A 598 36.56 3.20 -9.17
N GLU A 599 37.41 3.75 -10.04
CA GLU A 599 38.08 5.03 -9.83
C GLU A 599 37.18 6.22 -10.24
N PRO A 600 37.37 7.39 -9.62
CA PRO A 600 36.71 8.62 -10.04
C PRO A 600 36.99 8.97 -11.51
N VAL A 601 35.99 9.35 -12.26
CA VAL A 601 36.10 9.72 -13.68
C VAL A 601 35.98 11.24 -13.84
N GLN A 602 36.88 11.82 -14.63
CA GLN A 602 36.84 13.23 -14.97
C GLN A 602 36.01 13.49 -16.23
N THR A 603 35.20 14.55 -16.23
CA THR A 603 34.52 14.99 -17.44
C THR A 603 35.53 15.53 -18.47
N GLU A 604 35.29 15.20 -19.74
CA GLU A 604 35.98 15.75 -20.88
C GLU A 604 35.17 16.90 -21.52
N LYS A 605 35.85 17.89 -22.09
CA LYS A 605 35.22 18.98 -22.84
C LYS A 605 34.86 18.55 -24.27
N ILE A 606 34.18 17.41 -24.37
CA ILE A 606 33.68 16.84 -25.61
C ILE A 606 32.17 16.92 -25.56
N PRO A 607 31.50 17.69 -26.44
CA PRO A 607 30.05 17.79 -26.45
C PRO A 607 29.43 16.43 -26.81
N TRP A 608 28.40 16.03 -26.04
CA TRP A 608 27.69 14.78 -26.26
C TRP A 608 26.24 14.88 -25.69
N HIS A 609 25.25 14.25 -26.30
CA HIS A 609 23.86 14.31 -25.89
C HIS A 609 23.40 15.74 -25.53
N GLU A 610 23.68 16.69 -26.41
CA GLU A 610 23.33 18.13 -26.23
C GLU A 610 23.95 18.80 -25.00
N GLN A 611 24.94 18.15 -24.37
CA GLN A 611 25.70 18.73 -23.24
C GLN A 611 27.09 19.18 -23.70
N THR A 612 27.67 20.15 -22.97
CA THR A 612 28.97 20.74 -23.30
C THR A 612 30.16 19.89 -22.89
N CYS A 613 29.96 18.93 -22.02
CA CYS A 613 30.99 17.97 -21.61
C CYS A 613 30.36 16.56 -21.46
N SER A 614 31.23 15.57 -21.33
CA SER A 614 30.83 14.16 -21.29
C SER A 614 31.72 13.36 -20.34
N LEU A 615 31.23 12.19 -19.96
CA LEU A 615 31.97 11.11 -19.32
C LEU A 615 32.18 9.97 -20.32
N GLU A 616 33.34 9.39 -20.34
CA GLU A 616 33.64 8.15 -21.03
C GLU A 616 33.78 7.02 -20.00
N LEU A 617 33.01 5.96 -20.18
CA LEU A 617 32.85 4.87 -19.21
C LEU A 617 32.92 3.50 -19.89
N THR A 618 33.31 2.50 -19.13
CA THR A 618 33.09 1.10 -19.50
C THR A 618 31.83 0.61 -18.80
N LEU A 619 30.87 0.10 -19.58
CA LEU A 619 29.65 -0.51 -19.05
C LEU A 619 29.81 -2.04 -19.10
N PRO A 620 29.87 -2.72 -17.96
CA PRO A 620 29.85 -4.18 -17.94
C PRO A 620 28.58 -4.76 -18.56
N PRO A 621 28.56 -6.05 -18.93
CA PRO A 621 27.35 -6.74 -19.33
C PRO A 621 26.30 -6.69 -18.23
N LEU A 622 25.00 -6.52 -18.57
CA LEU A 622 23.88 -6.56 -17.63
C LEU A 622 24.15 -5.76 -16.33
N SER A 623 24.54 -4.50 -16.46
CA SER A 623 25.04 -3.70 -15.34
C SER A 623 24.28 -2.38 -15.13
N MET A 624 24.20 -1.98 -13.86
CA MET A 624 23.78 -0.63 -13.45
C MET A 624 24.95 0.07 -12.75
N LEU A 625 25.23 1.30 -13.18
CA LEU A 625 26.23 2.16 -12.56
C LEU A 625 25.57 3.45 -12.08
N ILE A 626 25.91 3.87 -10.88
CA ILE A 626 25.43 5.13 -10.31
C ILE A 626 26.65 5.98 -9.93
N TYR A 627 26.70 7.20 -10.46
CA TYR A 627 27.74 8.17 -10.16
C TYR A 627 27.20 9.41 -9.48
N LYS A 628 28.02 10.02 -8.65
CA LYS A 628 27.73 11.31 -8.00
C LYS A 628 28.89 12.27 -8.25
N ARG A 629 28.57 13.54 -8.57
CA ARG A 629 29.63 14.56 -8.73
C ARG A 629 30.26 14.87 -7.39
N GLU A 630 31.58 14.83 -7.33
CA GLU A 630 32.33 15.25 -6.15
C GLU A 630 32.08 16.75 -5.85
N GLN A 631 31.69 17.02 -4.61
CA GLN A 631 31.48 18.40 -4.17
C GLN A 631 32.80 19.04 -3.82
N PRO A 632 33.06 20.28 -4.24
CA PRO A 632 34.25 21.00 -3.78
C PRO A 632 34.28 21.01 -2.25
N ARG A 633 35.37 20.55 -1.67
CA ARG A 633 35.55 20.67 -0.22
C ARG A 633 35.46 22.14 0.15
N THR A 634 34.40 22.56 0.80
CA THR A 634 34.36 23.86 1.48
C THR A 634 35.50 23.87 2.47
N LYS A 635 36.52 24.70 2.19
CA LYS A 635 37.60 24.94 3.16
C LYS A 635 36.93 25.38 4.46
N LYS A 636 36.95 24.52 5.49
CA LYS A 636 36.61 24.97 6.85
C LYS A 636 37.49 26.20 7.11
N ALA A 637 36.84 27.34 7.35
CA ALA A 637 37.56 28.56 7.73
C ALA A 637 38.45 28.19 8.94
N VAL A 638 39.74 28.33 8.77
CA VAL A 638 40.69 28.19 9.85
C VAL A 638 40.31 29.27 10.87
N PRO A 639 40.09 28.95 12.15
CA PRO A 639 39.81 29.97 13.15
C PRO A 639 40.94 30.95 13.16
N GLY A 640 40.67 32.20 12.77
CA GLY A 640 41.64 33.28 12.77
C GLY A 640 42.20 33.46 14.15
N LYS A 641 43.55 33.61 14.22
CA LYS A 641 44.27 33.99 15.41
C LYS A 641 43.62 35.21 16.05
N GLU A 642 43.31 35.09 17.33
CA GLU A 642 42.84 36.18 18.16
C GLU A 642 43.78 37.40 18.04
N SER A 643 43.27 38.50 17.52
CA SER A 643 43.90 39.83 17.64
C SER A 643 43.47 40.40 19.00
N LYS A 644 44.47 40.71 19.84
CA LYS A 644 44.33 41.36 21.17
C LYS A 644 43.50 42.64 21.08
N PRO A 645 42.64 42.94 22.05
CA PRO A 645 41.87 44.20 22.07
C PRO A 645 42.73 45.38 22.47
N SER A 646 42.73 46.44 21.67
CA SER A 646 43.25 47.77 22.01
C SER A 646 42.20 48.51 22.85
N LYS A 647 42.61 48.96 24.02
CA LYS A 647 41.89 49.86 24.91
C LYS A 647 41.80 51.28 24.33
N ARG A 648 40.60 51.85 24.30
CA ARG A 648 40.33 53.28 24.54
C ARG A 648 38.85 53.50 24.76
N SER A 649 38.55 53.82 25.96
CA SER A 649 38.09 55.04 26.69
C SER A 649 36.65 55.42 26.42
N ALA A 650 36.00 55.48 27.58
CA ALA A 650 34.63 55.85 27.84
C ALA A 650 34.31 57.32 27.48
N ALA A 651 33.06 57.57 27.10
CA ALA A 651 32.33 58.78 27.52
C ALA A 651 30.80 58.51 27.46
N SER A 652 30.22 58.89 28.54
CA SER A 652 28.83 58.84 28.96
C SER A 652 27.89 59.76 28.18
N LYS A 653 26.61 59.37 28.14
CA LYS A 653 25.39 60.10 28.63
C LYS A 653 24.16 59.62 27.90
N SER A 654 23.25 58.97 28.62
CA SER A 654 22.01 59.44 29.19
C SER A 654 20.95 59.97 28.22
N GLY A 655 19.76 59.42 28.36
CA GLY A 655 18.49 60.08 28.11
C GLY A 655 17.51 59.28 27.25
N ASN A 656 16.70 58.54 27.87
CA ASN A 656 15.29 58.72 28.28
C ASN A 656 14.25 58.80 27.15
N SER A 657 13.28 57.89 27.33
CA SER A 657 11.82 58.05 27.17
C SER A 657 11.16 58.19 25.80
N GLY A 658 10.17 57.38 25.66
CA GLY A 658 8.84 57.85 25.26
C GLY A 658 8.25 57.15 24.05
N GLU A 659 7.46 56.20 24.31
CA GLU A 659 6.01 56.18 24.06
C GLU A 659 5.45 56.42 22.64
N THR A 660 4.71 55.43 22.26
CA THR A 660 3.32 55.43 21.73
C THR A 660 3.04 55.78 20.27
N THR A 661 2.25 54.90 19.74
CA THR A 661 0.94 55.03 19.05
C THR A 661 0.88 55.00 17.51
N ARG A 662 0.16 53.98 17.09
CA ARG A 662 -1.05 53.94 16.23
C ARG A 662 -0.99 54.30 14.72
N VAL A 663 -1.47 53.31 13.98
CA VAL A 663 -2.58 53.29 13.03
C VAL A 663 -2.39 54.03 11.70
N SER A 664 -2.46 53.36 10.58
CA SER A 664 -3.68 53.38 9.75
C SER A 664 -3.48 52.68 8.41
N ALA A 665 -4.59 52.09 7.96
CA ALA A 665 -4.80 51.42 6.69
C ALA A 665 -4.89 52.44 5.52
N SER A 666 -4.59 51.96 4.32
CA SER A 666 -5.38 52.36 3.16
C SER A 666 -5.20 51.43 1.96
N LYS A 667 -6.35 51.17 1.36
CA LYS A 667 -6.67 50.40 0.14
C LYS A 667 -5.97 50.93 -1.11
N ALA A 668 -5.72 50.00 -2.06
CA ALA A 668 -6.00 50.24 -3.48
C ALA A 668 -6.25 48.94 -4.23
N LYS A 669 -7.34 48.89 -4.94
CA LYS A 669 -7.78 47.92 -5.94
C LYS A 669 -7.14 48.26 -7.30
N GLU A 670 -6.89 47.20 -8.09
CA GLU A 670 -6.93 47.14 -9.56
C GLU A 670 -6.48 45.72 -9.92
N GLY A 671 -7.16 44.83 -10.62
CA GLY A 671 -8.05 44.96 -11.71
C GLY A 671 -7.31 44.54 -13.00
N LEU A 672 -7.18 43.23 -13.32
CA LEU A 672 -6.75 42.79 -14.65
C LEU A 672 -7.59 41.61 -15.15
N LYS A 673 -8.15 41.84 -16.35
CA LYS A 673 -9.09 41.03 -17.12
C LYS A 673 -8.41 39.81 -17.74
N MET A 674 -9.13 38.67 -17.82
CA MET A 674 -8.88 37.58 -18.73
C MET A 674 -9.24 37.92 -20.18
N PRO A 675 -8.60 37.30 -21.19
CA PRO A 675 -9.15 37.23 -22.52
C PRO A 675 -9.75 35.82 -22.78
N THR A 676 -10.95 35.85 -23.29
CA THR A 676 -11.73 34.77 -23.86
C THR A 676 -11.10 34.29 -25.18
N ALA A 677 -11.02 32.99 -25.40
CA ALA A 677 -10.67 32.40 -26.68
C ALA A 677 -11.87 31.73 -27.34
N GLU A 678 -12.11 32.14 -28.57
CA GLU A 678 -13.18 31.72 -29.46
C GLU A 678 -12.95 30.28 -30.01
N THR A 679 -14.03 29.54 -30.06
CA THR A 679 -14.21 28.28 -30.75
C THR A 679 -14.24 28.47 -32.26
N LYS A 680 -13.42 27.77 -33.03
CA LYS A 680 -13.62 27.48 -34.46
C LYS A 680 -13.84 26.00 -34.71
N LYS A 681 -15.09 25.70 -35.11
CA LYS A 681 -15.49 24.42 -35.76
C LYS A 681 -14.81 24.28 -37.10
N ARG A 682 -14.29 23.10 -37.40
CA ARG A 682 -14.07 22.63 -38.76
C ARG A 682 -14.59 21.22 -38.94
N SER A 683 -15.54 21.07 -39.85
CA SER A 683 -16.12 19.86 -40.41
C SER A 683 -15.19 19.22 -41.44
N GLY A 684 -15.19 17.90 -41.55
CA GLY A 684 -14.60 17.24 -42.73
C GLY A 684 -14.53 15.73 -42.61
N ARG A 685 -15.57 15.08 -43.11
CA ARG A 685 -15.70 13.85 -43.94
C ARG A 685 -14.83 12.63 -43.59
N GLY A 686 -15.59 11.53 -43.43
CA GLY A 686 -15.15 10.18 -43.24
C GLY A 686 -14.67 9.48 -44.50
N THR A 687 -14.00 8.36 -44.29
CA THR A 687 -13.99 7.19 -45.21
C THR A 687 -13.88 5.94 -44.32
N GLY A 688 -14.82 5.02 -44.57
CA GLY A 688 -14.92 3.77 -43.83
C GLY A 688 -13.88 2.72 -44.26
N ARG A 689 -13.58 1.83 -43.38
CA ARG A 689 -13.08 0.49 -43.69
C ARG A 689 -13.74 -0.54 -42.80
N LYS A 690 -14.19 -1.61 -43.40
CA LYS A 690 -14.85 -2.78 -42.80
C LYS A 690 -13.86 -3.64 -42.00
N PRO A 691 -14.33 -4.41 -41.02
CA PRO A 691 -13.48 -5.35 -40.29
C PRO A 691 -13.26 -6.65 -41.08
N VAL A 692 -12.07 -7.20 -40.95
CA VAL A 692 -11.70 -8.54 -41.40
C VAL A 692 -11.89 -9.49 -40.20
N THR A 693 -12.65 -10.55 -40.46
CA THR A 693 -12.83 -11.73 -39.59
C THR A 693 -11.66 -12.68 -39.84
N GLU A 694 -10.99 -13.13 -38.79
CA GLU A 694 -10.20 -14.36 -38.82
C GLU A 694 -10.58 -15.28 -37.66
N ASP A 695 -10.95 -16.49 -38.07
CA ASP A 695 -11.21 -17.67 -37.26
C ASP A 695 -9.90 -18.22 -36.66
N GLY A 696 -9.92 -18.61 -35.42
CA GLY A 696 -8.90 -19.41 -34.79
C GLY A 696 -9.51 -20.53 -33.93
N PRO A 697 -8.89 -21.70 -33.79
CA PRO A 697 -9.58 -22.95 -33.48
C PRO A 697 -9.83 -23.18 -32.01
N ARG A 698 -10.95 -23.84 -31.74
CA ARG A 698 -11.32 -24.45 -30.45
C ARG A 698 -10.37 -25.61 -30.13
N ILE A 699 -9.92 -25.67 -28.89
CA ILE A 699 -9.42 -26.91 -28.28
C ILE A 699 -10.30 -27.18 -27.06
N ASN A 700 -10.88 -28.39 -27.10
CA ASN A 700 -11.62 -29.03 -26.02
C ASN A 700 -10.66 -29.64 -25.00
N GLU A 701 -11.15 -29.69 -23.76
CA GLU A 701 -10.90 -30.44 -22.53
C GLU A 701 -10.28 -29.68 -21.39
#